data_9d273f8763362180766e7df3901810b6
#
_entry.id   9d273f8763362180766e7df3901810b6
#
_cell.length_a   1.000
_cell.length_b   1.000
_cell.length_c   1.000
_cell.angle_alpha   90.00
_cell.angle_beta   90.00
_cell.angle_gamma   90.00
#
_symmetry.space_group_name_H-M   'P 1'
#
loop_
_entity.id
_entity.type
_entity.pdbx_description
1 polymer ?
#
loop_
_entity_poly.entity_id
_entity_poly.type
_entity_poly.pdbx_seq_one_letter_code
_entity_poly.pdbx_strand_id
1 'polypeptide(L)'
;MSSEPEVVYNNTYENPAIRTQNFDSNWKFYLGDAGEAQGKEFDDSKWESISIPHDYSIIQDYTTALDAESGYLPGGTGWYRKHFVVGKEMEGKELRLDFDGVYMNATVYVNGEKMGTHPYGYTPFSFDITDKVKVGEENVVAVKVDHKTPSSRWYSGSGIYRSVHLSVMDKVHVGLNGTKVETPDLKSDTKNVTTNIKTTVQNEGAEKASVELTHNIFKKGTEESIESVTTQAQEVEAGKSQVIEATTKAKSPSLWSPENPALYTVRTEVKVGGKVVDTYDTEFGFRYFEMTTDKGAYLNGEKIKLKGVCMHHDQGSLGSAAYRRAIERQVDILKEMGCNSIRVTHNPAASILIEICNEKGMLVIDEMFDGWMNKKNNNNNDYSVWFNKKVGADNAILGAKEDMTWAEFDLKATITRGQNAPSIIMWSLGNEIQEGTGVYTGYAQKAKDLIKWTKEADSTRMATIGSNDVKNGGADHVNIADQLTEAGGSSGTNYSNGGSYDNLHNAHPNWKLYGSETASAVNSRGIYTTKGLANNNPENTVKNKQLTSYDKSKVGWGALASQAWYDVITRDFVAGEYVWTGFDYIGEPTPWNGTYPGEQSTANFETNPKNSYFGIVDTAGFPKDSYYFYQSQWNDKVNTLHVLPTWNKDSIKLENGKAEVVVYSDAAKVELKLNGQSLGTKEFETQTTSITNIK
;
A
#
# COMPACT_ATOMS: atom_id res chain seq x y z
N MET A 1 -7.80 -18.42 -15.78
CA MET A 1 -7.79 -18.47 -14.31
C MET A 1 -6.35 -18.19 -13.88
N SER A 2 -6.06 -17.05 -13.23
CA SER A 2 -4.89 -17.02 -12.37
C SER A 2 -5.24 -17.97 -11.23
N SER A 3 -4.77 -19.20 -11.30
CA SER A 3 -4.93 -20.15 -10.20
C SER A 3 -4.24 -19.53 -9.00
N GLU A 4 -4.94 -19.44 -7.87
CA GLU A 4 -4.25 -19.18 -6.60
C GLU A 4 -3.07 -20.16 -6.50
N PRO A 5 -1.91 -19.72 -5.98
CA PRO A 5 -0.77 -20.61 -5.86
C PRO A 5 -1.16 -21.86 -5.09
N GLU A 6 -0.83 -23.04 -5.62
CA GLU A 6 -1.13 -24.31 -4.96
C GLU A 6 -0.41 -24.38 -3.61
N VAL A 7 -1.15 -24.67 -2.56
CA VAL A 7 -0.59 -24.83 -1.22
C VAL A 7 0.01 -26.22 -1.09
N VAL A 8 1.33 -26.30 -0.92
CA VAL A 8 2.07 -27.55 -0.81
C VAL A 8 2.25 -27.93 0.65
N TYR A 9 1.40 -28.82 1.17
CA TYR A 9 1.40 -29.21 2.58
C TYR A 9 2.56 -30.13 2.98
N ASN A 10 3.07 -30.92 2.02
CA ASN A 10 4.14 -31.89 2.28
C ASN A 10 5.55 -31.32 2.10
N ASN A 11 5.68 -30.03 1.82
CA ASN A 11 6.96 -29.40 1.45
C ASN A 11 7.69 -30.05 0.26
N THR A 12 6.99 -30.80 -0.56
CA THR A 12 7.52 -31.42 -1.78
C THR A 12 6.94 -30.74 -3.00
N TYR A 13 7.81 -30.11 -3.76
CA TYR A 13 7.48 -29.35 -4.97
C TYR A 13 7.86 -30.19 -6.17
N GLU A 14 6.86 -30.81 -6.83
CA GLU A 14 7.06 -31.82 -7.89
C GLU A 14 6.21 -31.59 -9.14
N ASN A 15 5.38 -30.53 -9.18
CA ASN A 15 4.55 -30.21 -10.30
C ASN A 15 5.13 -29.09 -11.19
N PRO A 16 5.88 -29.40 -12.26
CA PRO A 16 6.49 -28.40 -13.12
C PRO A 16 5.48 -27.62 -13.98
N ALA A 17 4.22 -28.05 -14.03
CA ALA A 17 3.16 -27.35 -14.77
C ALA A 17 2.62 -26.14 -14.00
N ILE A 18 2.87 -26.06 -12.68
CA ILE A 18 2.49 -24.92 -11.85
C ILE A 18 3.69 -24.00 -11.69
N ARG A 19 3.65 -22.89 -12.42
CA ARG A 19 4.75 -21.94 -12.47
C ARG A 19 5.03 -21.26 -11.13
N THR A 20 4.00 -20.88 -10.39
CA THR A 20 4.13 -20.22 -9.09
C THR A 20 3.45 -21.06 -8.03
N GLN A 21 4.22 -21.51 -7.06
CA GLN A 21 3.75 -22.40 -6.00
C GLN A 21 3.87 -21.69 -4.65
N ASN A 22 2.86 -21.86 -3.78
CA ASN A 22 2.85 -21.28 -2.46
C ASN A 22 3.96 -21.89 -1.59
N PHE A 23 4.72 -21.05 -0.89
CA PHE A 23 5.83 -21.48 -0.05
C PHE A 23 5.58 -21.14 1.44
N ASP A 24 4.36 -20.77 1.80
CA ASP A 24 4.01 -20.18 3.10
C ASP A 24 3.88 -21.19 4.25
N SER A 25 3.62 -22.46 3.96
CA SER A 25 3.38 -23.48 4.99
C SER A 25 4.66 -24.09 5.58
N ASN A 26 4.54 -24.66 6.78
CA ASN A 26 5.56 -25.53 7.42
C ASN A 26 6.93 -24.86 7.59
N TRP A 27 6.97 -23.67 8.10
CA TRP A 27 8.19 -23.02 8.55
C TRP A 27 8.47 -23.35 10.00
N LYS A 28 9.75 -23.31 10.39
CA LYS A 28 10.24 -23.29 11.76
C LYS A 28 10.64 -21.87 12.12
N PHE A 29 10.28 -21.43 13.31
CA PHE A 29 10.58 -20.08 13.80
C PHE A 29 11.22 -20.09 15.17
N TYR A 30 12.19 -19.19 15.36
CA TYR A 30 12.86 -18.95 16.64
C TYR A 30 13.06 -17.45 16.85
N LEU A 31 12.58 -16.93 17.97
CA LEU A 31 12.81 -15.55 18.38
C LEU A 31 14.09 -15.49 19.21
N GLY A 32 15.13 -14.87 18.68
CA GLY A 32 16.45 -14.74 19.28
C GLY A 32 17.57 -14.93 18.26
N ASP A 33 18.81 -14.75 18.68
CA ASP A 33 19.96 -15.05 17.83
C ASP A 33 20.33 -16.54 17.94
N ALA A 34 20.46 -17.19 16.79
CA ALA A 34 20.83 -18.58 16.66
C ALA A 34 22.02 -18.69 15.69
N GLY A 35 23.21 -18.55 16.24
CA GLY A 35 24.45 -18.27 15.51
C GLY A 35 24.83 -19.19 14.34
N GLU A 36 24.33 -20.44 14.26
CA GLU A 36 24.62 -21.40 13.19
C GLU A 36 23.36 -21.77 12.38
N ALA A 37 22.29 -21.08 12.58
CA ALA A 37 20.98 -21.44 12.02
C ALA A 37 20.88 -21.32 10.48
N GLN A 38 21.85 -20.69 9.84
CA GLN A 38 21.98 -20.70 8.38
C GLN A 38 22.37 -22.09 7.83
N GLY A 39 23.03 -22.90 8.64
CA GLY A 39 23.58 -24.23 8.23
C GLY A 39 22.46 -25.23 7.92
N LYS A 40 22.66 -26.04 6.86
CA LYS A 40 21.68 -27.06 6.47
C LYS A 40 21.44 -28.08 7.60
N GLU A 41 22.50 -28.50 8.28
CA GLU A 41 22.48 -29.55 9.31
C GLU A 41 22.13 -29.02 10.72
N PHE A 42 21.72 -27.74 10.84
CA PHE A 42 21.30 -27.15 12.12
C PHE A 42 20.04 -27.83 12.64
N ASP A 43 20.01 -28.23 13.91
CA ASP A 43 18.86 -28.86 14.56
C ASP A 43 17.82 -27.81 14.99
N ASP A 44 16.77 -27.66 14.21
CA ASP A 44 15.61 -26.80 14.49
C ASP A 44 14.38 -27.59 15.00
N SER A 45 14.57 -28.83 15.44
CA SER A 45 13.48 -29.71 15.90
C SER A 45 12.65 -29.12 17.05
N LYS A 46 13.29 -28.27 17.88
CA LYS A 46 12.65 -27.58 19.02
C LYS A 46 12.04 -26.23 18.68
N TRP A 47 12.19 -25.76 17.44
CA TRP A 47 11.64 -24.48 17.03
C TRP A 47 10.13 -24.58 16.83
N GLU A 48 9.46 -23.46 16.99
CA GLU A 48 8.02 -23.37 16.76
C GLU A 48 7.69 -23.68 15.30
N SER A 49 6.63 -24.43 15.06
CA SER A 49 6.11 -24.69 13.72
C SER A 49 5.05 -23.65 13.39
N ILE A 50 5.26 -22.89 12.34
CA ILE A 50 4.39 -21.79 11.92
C ILE A 50 4.09 -21.88 10.43
N SER A 51 3.10 -21.09 10.01
CA SER A 51 2.92 -20.67 8.62
C SER A 51 3.10 -19.16 8.53
N ILE A 52 3.60 -18.69 7.39
CA ILE A 52 3.63 -17.27 7.05
C ILE A 52 2.34 -16.91 6.24
N PRO A 53 1.92 -15.65 6.18
CA PRO A 53 2.51 -14.47 6.83
C PRO A 53 2.60 -14.56 8.35
N HIS A 54 3.68 -14.07 8.93
CA HIS A 54 3.93 -14.13 10.37
C HIS A 54 4.56 -12.84 10.88
N ASP A 55 4.06 -12.34 12.01
CA ASP A 55 4.57 -11.16 12.70
C ASP A 55 4.91 -11.51 14.14
N TYR A 56 6.21 -11.51 14.47
CA TYR A 56 6.64 -11.84 15.81
C TYR A 56 6.69 -10.66 16.78
N SER A 57 6.44 -9.43 16.33
CA SER A 57 6.30 -8.29 17.24
C SER A 57 4.99 -8.35 18.01
N ILE A 58 3.88 -8.68 17.34
CA ILE A 58 2.54 -8.64 17.94
C ILE A 58 2.34 -9.65 19.10
N ILE A 59 3.12 -10.71 19.12
CA ILE A 59 3.05 -11.75 20.15
C ILE A 59 3.96 -11.49 21.36
N GLN A 60 4.77 -10.42 21.33
CA GLN A 60 5.67 -10.05 22.41
C GLN A 60 4.99 -9.13 23.42
N ASP A 61 5.52 -9.08 24.62
CA ASP A 61 5.05 -8.17 25.67
C ASP A 61 5.42 -6.73 25.34
N TYR A 62 4.53 -5.81 25.69
CA TYR A 62 4.80 -4.38 25.62
C TYR A 62 6.01 -4.02 26.51
N THR A 63 6.85 -3.10 26.05
CA THR A 63 8.04 -2.69 26.80
C THR A 63 8.18 -1.18 26.92
N THR A 64 8.58 -0.72 28.11
CA THR A 64 8.93 0.69 28.36
C THR A 64 10.23 1.13 27.69
N ALA A 65 10.99 0.23 27.09
CA ALA A 65 12.18 0.54 26.31
C ALA A 65 11.87 1.18 24.96
N LEU A 66 10.60 1.09 24.53
CA LEU A 66 10.11 1.65 23.27
C LEU A 66 9.08 2.75 23.50
N ASP A 67 8.81 3.50 22.45
CA ASP A 67 7.90 4.62 22.46
C ASP A 67 6.45 4.25 22.11
N ALA A 68 5.58 5.22 22.26
CA ALA A 68 4.16 5.08 21.94
C ALA A 68 3.90 4.97 20.42
N GLU A 69 4.80 5.47 19.57
CA GLU A 69 4.65 5.44 18.11
C GLU A 69 4.66 4.02 17.57
N SER A 70 5.52 3.15 18.12
CA SER A 70 5.59 1.73 17.78
C SER A 70 4.55 0.86 18.53
N GLY A 71 3.67 1.49 19.33
CA GLY A 71 2.74 0.78 20.21
C GLY A 71 3.43 0.07 21.38
N TYR A 72 4.67 0.44 21.72
CA TYR A 72 5.51 -0.21 22.74
C TYR A 72 5.85 -1.68 22.44
N LEU A 73 5.73 -2.13 21.20
CA LEU A 73 6.00 -3.50 20.78
C LEU A 73 7.42 -3.64 20.23
N PRO A 74 8.21 -4.61 20.72
CA PRO A 74 9.59 -4.77 20.33
C PRO A 74 9.76 -5.45 18.97
N GLY A 75 10.91 -5.20 18.34
CA GLY A 75 11.42 -5.97 17.21
C GLY A 75 12.26 -7.16 17.69
N GLY A 76 13.53 -7.15 17.36
CA GLY A 76 14.52 -8.17 17.71
C GLY A 76 14.95 -9.02 16.53
N THR A 77 15.80 -10.00 16.80
CA THR A 77 16.24 -10.96 15.78
C THR A 77 15.31 -12.16 15.76
N GLY A 78 14.81 -12.53 14.58
CA GLY A 78 14.04 -13.74 14.36
C GLY A 78 14.66 -14.59 13.27
N TRP A 79 14.62 -15.90 13.46
CA TRP A 79 15.07 -16.86 12.47
C TRP A 79 13.90 -17.69 11.98
N TYR A 80 13.84 -17.87 10.66
CA TYR A 80 12.91 -18.74 9.96
C TYR A 80 13.67 -19.80 9.22
N ARG A 81 13.20 -21.05 9.25
CA ARG A 81 13.78 -22.16 8.48
C ARG A 81 12.65 -22.96 7.84
N LYS A 82 12.88 -23.38 6.60
CA LYS A 82 11.96 -24.27 5.90
C LYS A 82 12.72 -25.38 5.23
N HIS A 83 12.39 -26.62 5.61
CA HIS A 83 12.82 -27.83 4.95
C HIS A 83 11.88 -28.13 3.77
N PHE A 84 12.44 -28.40 2.61
CA PHE A 84 11.64 -28.69 1.42
C PHE A 84 12.39 -29.62 0.46
N VAL A 85 11.61 -30.34 -0.37
CA VAL A 85 12.13 -31.19 -1.42
C VAL A 85 11.66 -30.65 -2.77
N VAL A 86 12.58 -30.58 -3.72
CA VAL A 86 12.25 -30.34 -5.12
C VAL A 86 12.29 -31.70 -5.82
N GLY A 87 11.15 -32.13 -6.37
CA GLY A 87 11.01 -33.42 -7.01
C GLY A 87 11.88 -33.56 -8.28
N LYS A 88 12.14 -34.80 -8.69
CA LYS A 88 12.97 -35.09 -9.88
C LYS A 88 12.37 -34.54 -11.17
N GLU A 89 11.07 -34.32 -11.18
CA GLU A 89 10.31 -33.70 -12.27
C GLU A 89 10.75 -32.27 -12.58
N MET A 90 11.42 -31.63 -11.62
CA MET A 90 11.98 -30.29 -11.73
C MET A 90 13.41 -30.25 -12.29
N GLU A 91 14.02 -31.40 -12.59
CA GLU A 91 15.37 -31.45 -13.13
C GLU A 91 15.49 -30.64 -14.42
N GLY A 92 16.46 -29.73 -14.48
CA GLY A 92 16.69 -28.82 -15.60
C GLY A 92 15.78 -27.61 -15.65
N LYS A 93 14.89 -27.42 -14.67
CA LYS A 93 14.10 -26.20 -14.52
C LYS A 93 14.89 -25.10 -13.80
N GLU A 94 14.50 -23.85 -14.06
CA GLU A 94 14.94 -22.68 -13.27
C GLU A 94 14.03 -22.51 -12.06
N LEU A 95 14.64 -22.28 -10.91
CA LEU A 95 13.95 -22.13 -9.62
C LEU A 95 14.20 -20.75 -9.04
N ARG A 96 13.15 -20.05 -8.69
CA ARG A 96 13.24 -18.72 -8.09
C ARG A 96 12.43 -18.65 -6.81
N LEU A 97 13.00 -18.02 -5.78
CA LEU A 97 12.31 -17.77 -4.53
C LEU A 97 11.93 -16.29 -4.45
N ASP A 98 10.63 -16.02 -4.36
CA ASP A 98 10.04 -14.69 -4.40
C ASP A 98 9.48 -14.31 -3.04
N PHE A 99 10.00 -13.23 -2.43
CA PHE A 99 9.51 -12.64 -1.19
C PHE A 99 8.73 -11.37 -1.49
N ASP A 100 7.48 -11.24 -1.03
CA ASP A 100 6.70 -10.01 -1.18
C ASP A 100 7.11 -8.92 -0.18
N GLY A 101 7.68 -9.30 0.96
CA GLY A 101 8.24 -8.38 1.95
C GLY A 101 8.59 -9.06 3.26
N VAL A 102 9.70 -8.64 3.85
CA VAL A 102 10.21 -9.11 5.15
C VAL A 102 10.69 -7.92 5.97
N TYR A 103 10.10 -7.67 7.11
CA TYR A 103 10.46 -6.53 7.95
C TYR A 103 11.36 -6.97 9.10
N MET A 104 12.64 -6.54 9.12
CA MET A 104 13.47 -5.89 8.13
C MET A 104 14.89 -6.48 8.17
N ASN A 105 15.80 -5.98 7.31
CA ASN A 105 17.17 -6.48 7.19
C ASN A 105 17.21 -8.00 7.06
N ALA A 106 16.46 -8.52 6.09
CA ALA A 106 16.31 -9.94 5.84
C ALA A 106 17.56 -10.50 5.15
N THR A 107 18.28 -11.42 5.80
CA THR A 107 19.36 -12.18 5.17
C THR A 107 18.85 -13.58 4.84
N VAL A 108 18.94 -13.96 3.57
CA VAL A 108 18.45 -15.24 3.06
C VAL A 108 19.62 -16.18 2.77
N TYR A 109 19.45 -17.43 3.15
CA TYR A 109 20.39 -18.53 2.91
C TYR A 109 19.67 -19.71 2.28
N VAL A 110 20.32 -20.39 1.35
CA VAL A 110 19.86 -21.65 0.78
C VAL A 110 20.93 -22.70 0.99
N ASN A 111 20.60 -23.80 1.65
CA ASN A 111 21.54 -24.86 2.02
C ASN A 111 22.83 -24.36 2.72
N GLY A 112 22.69 -23.32 3.54
CA GLY A 112 23.80 -22.70 4.28
C GLY A 112 24.56 -21.61 3.52
N GLU A 113 24.32 -21.45 2.23
CA GLU A 113 24.97 -20.43 1.40
C GLU A 113 24.17 -19.13 1.42
N LYS A 114 24.85 -18.01 1.73
CA LYS A 114 24.21 -16.67 1.76
C LYS A 114 23.83 -16.23 0.34
N MET A 115 22.57 -15.88 0.15
CA MET A 115 22.05 -15.31 -1.10
C MET A 115 22.15 -13.78 -1.12
N GLY A 116 21.89 -13.12 0.01
CA GLY A 116 21.94 -11.67 0.12
C GLY A 116 21.22 -11.16 1.35
N THR A 117 21.27 -9.83 1.54
CA THR A 117 20.55 -9.12 2.59
C THR A 117 19.74 -8.00 1.97
N HIS A 118 18.43 -7.97 2.21
CA HIS A 118 17.53 -6.90 1.80
C HIS A 118 17.13 -6.05 3.01
N PRO A 119 17.43 -4.73 3.02
CA PRO A 119 17.21 -3.91 4.21
C PRO A 119 15.79 -3.38 4.36
N TYR A 120 15.08 -3.07 3.25
CA TYR A 120 13.78 -2.41 3.32
C TYR A 120 12.64 -3.40 3.51
N GLY A 121 11.85 -3.19 4.57
CA GLY A 121 10.84 -4.16 4.99
C GLY A 121 9.59 -4.24 4.12
N TYR A 122 9.40 -3.35 3.14
CA TYR A 122 8.12 -3.16 2.46
C TYR A 122 8.13 -3.47 0.96
N THR A 123 9.27 -3.85 0.40
CA THR A 123 9.41 -4.08 -1.05
C THR A 123 9.70 -5.54 -1.35
N PRO A 124 9.27 -6.02 -2.54
CA PRO A 124 9.55 -7.38 -2.96
C PRO A 124 11.01 -7.55 -3.37
N PHE A 125 11.52 -8.76 -3.16
CA PHE A 125 12.83 -9.17 -3.65
C PHE A 125 12.86 -10.67 -3.94
N SER A 126 13.74 -11.09 -4.86
CA SER A 126 13.77 -12.45 -5.36
C SER A 126 15.21 -12.95 -5.55
N PHE A 127 15.38 -14.27 -5.46
CA PHE A 127 16.65 -14.93 -5.72
C PHE A 127 16.48 -16.07 -6.71
N ASP A 128 17.39 -16.18 -7.66
CA ASP A 128 17.61 -17.44 -8.38
C ASP A 128 18.28 -18.44 -7.45
N ILE A 129 17.64 -19.59 -7.23
CA ILE A 129 18.12 -20.64 -6.35
C ILE A 129 18.43 -21.94 -7.10
N THR A 130 18.42 -21.92 -8.44
CA THR A 130 18.57 -23.09 -9.31
C THR A 130 19.81 -23.90 -8.96
N ASP A 131 20.97 -23.25 -8.90
CA ASP A 131 22.25 -23.91 -8.62
C ASP A 131 22.49 -24.19 -7.11
N LYS A 132 21.59 -23.74 -6.25
CA LYS A 132 21.68 -23.90 -4.79
C LYS A 132 20.84 -25.04 -4.27
N VAL A 133 19.85 -25.48 -5.06
CA VAL A 133 18.92 -26.56 -4.70
C VAL A 133 19.41 -27.88 -5.26
N LYS A 134 19.30 -28.94 -4.46
CA LYS A 134 19.55 -30.33 -4.89
C LYS A 134 18.22 -31.00 -5.18
N VAL A 135 18.00 -31.30 -6.44
CA VAL A 135 16.79 -32.00 -6.91
C VAL A 135 16.77 -33.43 -6.36
N GLY A 136 15.61 -33.86 -5.84
CA GLY A 136 15.41 -35.18 -5.25
C GLY A 136 15.95 -35.35 -3.83
N GLU A 137 16.53 -34.32 -3.24
CA GLU A 137 17.04 -34.30 -1.86
C GLU A 137 16.31 -33.21 -1.03
N GLU A 138 16.43 -33.31 0.29
CA GLU A 138 15.99 -32.24 1.17
C GLU A 138 16.90 -31.01 1.06
N ASN A 139 16.30 -29.85 1.00
CA ASN A 139 16.92 -28.54 0.98
C ASN A 139 16.40 -27.69 2.14
N VAL A 140 17.16 -26.66 2.51
CA VAL A 140 16.78 -25.73 3.58
C VAL A 140 16.92 -24.30 3.10
N VAL A 141 15.86 -23.53 3.24
CA VAL A 141 15.90 -22.05 3.21
C VAL A 141 15.95 -21.57 4.65
N ALA A 142 16.91 -20.72 4.99
CA ALA A 142 16.96 -20.01 6.26
C ALA A 142 16.91 -18.50 6.03
N VAL A 143 16.11 -17.80 6.84
CA VAL A 143 15.98 -16.34 6.78
C VAL A 143 16.23 -15.76 8.16
N LYS A 144 17.26 -14.93 8.28
CA LYS A 144 17.51 -14.10 9.45
C LYS A 144 16.84 -12.75 9.26
N VAL A 145 15.98 -12.38 10.18
CA VAL A 145 15.36 -11.05 10.25
C VAL A 145 15.98 -10.28 11.39
N ASP A 146 16.60 -9.13 11.12
CA ASP A 146 17.25 -8.29 12.13
C ASP A 146 16.55 -6.94 12.27
N HIS A 147 15.41 -6.96 12.99
CA HIS A 147 14.64 -5.77 13.26
C HIS A 147 15.16 -5.02 14.49
N LYS A 148 16.07 -4.08 14.28
CA LYS A 148 16.56 -3.16 15.32
C LYS A 148 15.59 -2.00 15.49
N THR A 149 15.15 -1.80 16.73
CA THR A 149 14.28 -0.67 17.12
C THR A 149 15.10 0.45 17.75
N PRO A 150 14.64 1.73 17.68
CA PRO A 150 13.48 2.24 16.93
C PRO A 150 13.74 2.33 15.42
N SER A 151 12.76 2.01 14.61
CA SER A 151 12.88 1.96 13.14
C SER A 151 11.71 2.59 12.37
N SER A 152 10.64 3.00 13.05
CA SER A 152 9.41 3.45 12.41
C SER A 152 8.62 4.38 13.33
N ARG A 153 7.80 5.27 12.74
CA ARG A 153 6.86 6.16 13.44
C ARG A 153 5.49 5.54 13.69
N TRP A 154 5.30 4.30 13.26
CA TRP A 154 4.09 3.50 13.45
C TRP A 154 4.50 2.05 13.71
N TYR A 155 3.55 1.22 14.08
CA TYR A 155 3.79 -0.19 14.24
C TYR A 155 4.11 -0.85 12.91
N SER A 156 5.32 -1.36 12.76
CA SER A 156 5.78 -1.99 11.52
C SER A 156 5.56 -3.50 11.50
N GLY A 157 5.46 -4.12 12.68
CA GLY A 157 5.59 -5.57 12.82
C GLY A 157 7.02 -6.06 12.59
N SER A 158 7.23 -7.37 12.60
CA SER A 158 8.53 -8.00 12.35
C SER A 158 8.36 -9.39 11.75
N GLY A 159 9.22 -9.74 10.79
CA GLY A 159 9.27 -11.09 10.27
C GLY A 159 8.91 -11.21 8.79
N ILE A 160 8.68 -12.44 8.35
CA ILE A 160 8.15 -12.73 7.02
C ILE A 160 6.62 -12.50 7.07
N TYR A 161 6.23 -11.23 6.99
CA TYR A 161 4.86 -10.80 7.22
C TYR A 161 4.00 -10.73 5.94
N ARG A 162 4.60 -11.07 4.81
CA ARG A 162 3.95 -11.23 3.49
C ARG A 162 4.31 -12.61 2.92
N SER A 163 3.61 -13.03 1.86
CA SER A 163 3.80 -14.36 1.27
C SER A 163 5.15 -14.56 0.61
N VAL A 164 5.56 -15.82 0.53
CA VAL A 164 6.71 -16.31 -0.22
C VAL A 164 6.23 -17.34 -1.25
N HIS A 165 6.81 -17.30 -2.45
CA HIS A 165 6.50 -18.23 -3.52
C HIS A 165 7.76 -18.88 -4.08
N LEU A 166 7.62 -20.13 -4.51
CA LEU A 166 8.60 -20.83 -5.35
C LEU A 166 8.11 -20.77 -6.80
N SER A 167 8.88 -20.11 -7.66
CA SER A 167 8.61 -20.07 -9.09
C SER A 167 9.44 -21.11 -9.82
N VAL A 168 8.82 -21.85 -10.73
CA VAL A 168 9.43 -22.93 -11.52
C VAL A 168 9.26 -22.60 -13.00
N MET A 169 10.35 -22.55 -13.74
CA MET A 169 10.37 -22.09 -15.12
C MET A 169 11.25 -22.98 -15.98
N ASP A 170 11.05 -22.92 -17.28
CA ASP A 170 12.01 -23.48 -18.24
C ASP A 170 13.22 -22.56 -18.42
N LYS A 171 14.27 -23.03 -19.07
CA LYS A 171 15.48 -22.25 -19.38
C LYS A 171 15.17 -20.97 -20.16
N VAL A 172 14.16 -21.01 -21.01
CA VAL A 172 13.66 -19.84 -21.75
C VAL A 172 12.29 -19.50 -21.20
N HIS A 173 12.17 -18.34 -20.57
CA HIS A 173 10.94 -17.99 -19.85
C HIS A 173 10.73 -16.47 -19.79
N VAL A 174 9.51 -16.07 -19.41
CA VAL A 174 9.21 -14.66 -19.06
C VAL A 174 9.90 -14.31 -17.76
N GLY A 175 10.66 -13.23 -17.74
CA GLY A 175 11.36 -12.74 -16.56
C GLY A 175 10.44 -12.31 -15.42
N LEU A 176 11.03 -11.99 -14.27
CA LEU A 176 10.31 -11.50 -13.09
C LEU A 176 9.52 -10.23 -13.43
N ASN A 177 8.18 -10.26 -13.24
CA ASN A 177 7.27 -9.18 -13.63
C ASN A 177 7.51 -8.70 -15.09
N GLY A 178 7.90 -9.64 -15.96
CA GLY A 178 8.47 -9.35 -17.26
C GLY A 178 7.47 -8.92 -18.32
N THR A 179 6.16 -8.90 -18.05
CA THR A 179 5.15 -8.44 -19.00
C THR A 179 4.59 -7.08 -18.57
N LYS A 180 4.61 -6.10 -19.48
CA LYS A 180 3.97 -4.80 -19.31
C LYS A 180 2.91 -4.60 -20.39
N VAL A 181 1.72 -4.17 -19.98
CA VAL A 181 0.58 -3.91 -20.85
C VAL A 181 0.30 -2.41 -20.85
N GLU A 182 0.28 -1.81 -22.03
CA GLU A 182 0.01 -0.38 -22.21
C GLU A 182 -1.13 -0.17 -23.23
N THR A 183 -1.99 0.80 -22.95
CA THR A 183 -3.15 1.14 -23.79
C THR A 183 -3.10 2.62 -24.18
N PRO A 184 -2.18 3.02 -25.10
CA PRO A 184 -1.81 4.42 -25.30
C PRO A 184 -2.91 5.29 -25.90
N ASP A 185 -3.85 4.71 -26.64
CA ASP A 185 -4.94 5.44 -27.31
C ASP A 185 -6.30 5.28 -26.62
N LEU A 186 -6.37 4.63 -25.46
CA LEU A 186 -7.62 4.37 -24.77
C LEU A 186 -8.47 5.61 -24.52
N LYS A 187 -7.83 6.75 -24.23
CA LYS A 187 -8.50 8.04 -24.03
C LYS A 187 -9.20 8.54 -25.31
N SER A 188 -8.63 8.29 -26.47
CA SER A 188 -9.14 8.77 -27.76
C SER A 188 -10.05 7.76 -28.48
N ASP A 189 -9.86 6.46 -28.25
CA ASP A 189 -10.68 5.40 -28.85
C ASP A 189 -10.95 4.26 -27.85
N THR A 190 -12.13 4.25 -27.30
CA THR A 190 -12.59 3.18 -26.38
C THR A 190 -13.19 1.97 -27.11
N LYS A 191 -13.33 2.06 -28.46
CA LYS A 191 -13.95 0.98 -29.27
C LYS A 191 -12.93 0.07 -29.92
N ASN A 192 -11.71 0.60 -30.25
CA ASN A 192 -10.62 -0.17 -30.85
C ASN A 192 -9.33 0.16 -30.17
N VAL A 193 -9.18 -0.32 -28.93
CA VAL A 193 -8.09 0.06 -28.03
C VAL A 193 -6.79 -0.64 -28.44
N THR A 194 -5.78 0.13 -28.81
CA THR A 194 -4.44 -0.40 -29.02
C THR A 194 -3.90 -0.95 -27.71
N THR A 195 -3.50 -2.21 -27.73
CA THR A 195 -2.91 -2.92 -26.58
C THR A 195 -1.48 -3.29 -26.94
N ASN A 196 -0.53 -2.61 -26.35
CA ASN A 196 0.90 -2.91 -26.50
C ASN A 196 1.33 -3.81 -25.36
N ILE A 197 1.95 -4.94 -25.69
CA ILE A 197 2.44 -5.94 -24.76
C ILE A 197 3.95 -6.02 -24.92
N LYS A 198 4.70 -5.64 -23.89
CA LYS A 198 6.16 -5.73 -23.83
C LYS A 198 6.52 -6.87 -22.90
N THR A 199 7.19 -7.89 -23.43
CA THR A 199 7.57 -9.07 -22.65
C THR A 199 9.06 -9.22 -22.61
N THR A 200 9.64 -9.18 -21.42
CA THR A 200 11.06 -9.50 -21.20
C THR A 200 11.21 -11.02 -21.14
N VAL A 201 11.84 -11.61 -22.13
CA VAL A 201 12.18 -13.03 -22.15
C VAL A 201 13.62 -13.21 -21.69
N GLN A 202 13.84 -14.16 -20.78
CA GLN A 202 15.16 -14.59 -20.33
C GLN A 202 15.53 -15.93 -20.98
N ASN A 203 16.79 -16.07 -21.34
CA ASN A 203 17.36 -17.33 -21.80
C ASN A 203 18.52 -17.71 -20.89
N GLU A 204 18.26 -18.59 -19.94
CA GLU A 204 19.26 -19.16 -19.01
C GLU A 204 19.92 -20.43 -19.59
N GLY A 205 19.63 -20.74 -20.85
CA GLY A 205 20.26 -21.86 -21.55
C GLY A 205 21.68 -21.56 -22.01
N ALA A 206 22.41 -22.61 -22.40
CA ALA A 206 23.78 -22.52 -22.90
C ALA A 206 23.89 -22.05 -24.36
N GLU A 207 22.77 -22.07 -25.10
CA GLU A 207 22.70 -21.71 -26.50
C GLU A 207 21.65 -20.63 -26.73
N LYS A 208 21.80 -19.88 -27.82
CA LYS A 208 20.78 -18.91 -28.23
C LYS A 208 19.48 -19.63 -28.58
N ALA A 209 18.36 -19.02 -28.29
CA ALA A 209 17.02 -19.54 -28.55
C ALA A 209 16.26 -18.65 -29.55
N SER A 210 15.61 -19.28 -30.53
CA SER A 210 14.66 -18.60 -31.41
C SER A 210 13.27 -18.64 -30.75
N VAL A 211 12.80 -17.48 -30.30
CA VAL A 211 11.61 -17.33 -29.45
C VAL A 211 10.48 -16.68 -30.23
N GLU A 212 9.33 -17.32 -30.22
CA GLU A 212 8.04 -16.79 -30.65
C GLU A 212 7.13 -16.61 -29.42
N LEU A 213 6.44 -15.47 -29.30
CA LEU A 213 5.44 -15.25 -28.26
C LEU A 213 4.04 -15.26 -28.85
N THR A 214 3.14 -15.96 -28.18
CA THR A 214 1.69 -15.82 -28.42
C THR A 214 1.05 -15.22 -27.19
N HIS A 215 0.36 -14.09 -27.37
CA HIS A 215 -0.40 -13.43 -26.33
C HIS A 215 -1.89 -13.61 -26.58
N ASN A 216 -2.60 -14.19 -25.63
CA ASN A 216 -4.06 -14.30 -25.64
C ASN A 216 -4.63 -13.43 -24.52
N ILE A 217 -5.58 -12.56 -24.85
CA ILE A 217 -6.25 -11.69 -23.88
C ILE A 217 -7.61 -12.28 -23.55
N PHE A 218 -7.84 -12.56 -22.28
CA PHE A 218 -9.08 -13.11 -21.74
C PHE A 218 -9.73 -12.09 -20.79
N LYS A 219 -11.05 -12.05 -20.76
CA LYS A 219 -11.73 -11.44 -19.60
C LYS A 219 -11.54 -12.36 -18.41
N LYS A 220 -11.11 -11.79 -17.25
CA LYS A 220 -10.86 -12.58 -16.04
C LYS A 220 -12.06 -13.48 -15.68
N GLY A 221 -11.78 -14.73 -15.37
CA GLY A 221 -12.81 -15.72 -15.04
C GLY A 221 -13.49 -16.39 -16.25
N THR A 222 -13.04 -16.09 -17.47
CA THR A 222 -13.50 -16.78 -18.69
C THR A 222 -12.30 -17.41 -19.42
N GLU A 223 -12.59 -18.38 -20.29
CA GLU A 223 -11.58 -18.98 -21.19
C GLU A 223 -11.75 -18.48 -22.64
N GLU A 224 -12.70 -17.60 -22.87
CA GLU A 224 -12.91 -17.01 -24.19
C GLU A 224 -11.88 -15.90 -24.43
N SER A 225 -11.00 -16.11 -25.40
CA SER A 225 -10.04 -15.09 -25.83
C SER A 225 -10.77 -14.00 -26.61
N ILE A 226 -10.62 -12.75 -26.14
CA ILE A 226 -11.17 -11.59 -26.86
C ILE A 226 -10.24 -11.11 -27.96
N GLU A 227 -8.92 -11.34 -27.82
CA GLU A 227 -7.90 -10.99 -28.80
C GLU A 227 -6.70 -11.93 -28.66
N SER A 228 -5.98 -12.13 -29.76
CA SER A 228 -4.76 -12.91 -29.81
C SER A 228 -3.76 -12.28 -30.78
N VAL A 229 -2.48 -12.31 -30.42
CA VAL A 229 -1.39 -11.86 -31.29
C VAL A 229 -0.18 -12.76 -31.11
N THR A 230 0.46 -13.12 -32.23
CA THR A 230 1.70 -13.90 -32.25
C THR A 230 2.80 -13.05 -32.87
N THR A 231 3.98 -13.00 -32.25
CA THR A 231 5.14 -12.30 -32.75
C THR A 231 5.85 -13.13 -33.81
N GLN A 232 6.70 -12.47 -34.61
CA GLN A 232 7.70 -13.21 -35.36
C GLN A 232 8.79 -13.73 -34.40
N ALA A 233 9.43 -14.84 -34.76
CA ALA A 233 10.51 -15.39 -33.99
C ALA A 233 11.69 -14.41 -33.88
N GLN A 234 12.23 -14.26 -32.67
CA GLN A 234 13.40 -13.43 -32.37
C GLN A 234 14.46 -14.25 -31.65
N GLU A 235 15.72 -13.96 -31.93
CA GLU A 235 16.83 -14.64 -31.29
C GLU A 235 17.12 -14.01 -29.92
N VAL A 236 17.14 -14.82 -28.86
CA VAL A 236 17.56 -14.42 -27.51
C VAL A 236 18.87 -15.14 -27.18
N GLU A 237 19.94 -14.40 -27.03
CA GLU A 237 21.29 -14.93 -26.78
C GLU A 237 21.36 -15.69 -25.45
N ALA A 238 22.25 -16.69 -25.37
CA ALA A 238 22.50 -17.46 -24.14
C ALA A 238 22.91 -16.56 -22.96
N GLY A 239 22.30 -16.76 -21.79
CA GLY A 239 22.54 -15.97 -20.59
C GLY A 239 22.09 -14.50 -20.72
N LYS A 240 21.18 -14.17 -21.65
CA LYS A 240 20.69 -12.81 -21.88
C LYS A 240 19.16 -12.73 -21.79
N SER A 241 18.71 -11.51 -21.60
CA SER A 241 17.30 -11.15 -21.71
C SER A 241 17.05 -10.24 -22.89
N GLN A 242 15.84 -10.30 -23.47
CA GLN A 242 15.40 -9.44 -24.53
C GLN A 242 13.93 -9.05 -24.33
N VAL A 243 13.62 -7.78 -24.61
CA VAL A 243 12.24 -7.31 -24.67
C VAL A 243 11.69 -7.59 -26.06
N ILE A 244 10.60 -8.35 -26.13
CA ILE A 244 9.85 -8.65 -27.34
C ILE A 244 8.51 -7.92 -27.25
N GLU A 245 8.19 -7.13 -28.28
CA GLU A 245 6.97 -6.31 -28.31
C GLU A 245 5.93 -6.91 -29.26
N ALA A 246 4.68 -6.87 -28.82
CA ALA A 246 3.51 -7.21 -29.60
C ALA A 246 2.45 -6.12 -29.50
N THR A 247 1.68 -5.91 -30.55
CA THR A 247 0.57 -4.96 -30.57
C THR A 247 -0.67 -5.62 -31.13
N THR A 248 -1.80 -5.45 -30.46
CA THR A 248 -3.12 -5.85 -30.93
C THR A 248 -4.16 -4.77 -30.66
N LYS A 249 -5.42 -4.99 -31.05
CA LYS A 249 -6.52 -4.06 -30.81
C LYS A 249 -7.71 -4.77 -30.15
N ALA A 250 -7.94 -4.43 -28.88
CA ALA A 250 -9.12 -4.91 -28.17
C ALA A 250 -10.38 -4.16 -28.62
N LYS A 251 -11.44 -4.91 -28.95
CA LYS A 251 -12.72 -4.35 -29.42
C LYS A 251 -13.65 -4.11 -28.25
N SER A 252 -13.98 -2.82 -28.01
CA SER A 252 -14.93 -2.36 -26.99
C SER A 252 -14.74 -3.06 -25.63
N PRO A 253 -13.52 -3.07 -25.06
CA PRO A 253 -13.30 -3.70 -23.77
C PRO A 253 -14.08 -3.00 -22.67
N SER A 254 -14.51 -3.74 -21.65
CA SER A 254 -15.10 -3.15 -20.45
C SER A 254 -14.03 -2.39 -19.70
N LEU A 255 -14.27 -1.10 -19.42
CA LEU A 255 -13.31 -0.28 -18.68
C LEU A 255 -13.39 -0.58 -17.19
N TRP A 256 -12.21 -0.61 -16.55
CA TRP A 256 -12.10 -0.77 -15.12
C TRP A 256 -12.41 0.53 -14.39
N SER A 257 -13.28 0.44 -13.37
CA SER A 257 -13.58 1.55 -12.44
C SER A 257 -13.95 0.99 -11.06
N PRO A 258 -14.06 1.83 -10.01
CA PRO A 258 -14.59 1.42 -8.71
C PRO A 258 -15.97 0.76 -8.76
N GLU A 259 -16.82 1.18 -9.69
CA GLU A 259 -18.17 0.65 -9.90
C GLU A 259 -18.20 -0.59 -10.79
N ASN A 260 -17.20 -0.74 -11.66
CA ASN A 260 -17.09 -1.85 -12.60
C ASN A 260 -15.63 -2.32 -12.68
N PRO A 261 -15.15 -3.12 -11.72
CA PRO A 261 -13.75 -3.55 -11.66
C PRO A 261 -13.45 -4.67 -12.68
N ALA A 262 -13.63 -4.35 -13.97
CA ALA A 262 -13.43 -5.28 -15.06
C ALA A 262 -11.94 -5.59 -15.27
N LEU A 263 -11.54 -6.83 -15.04
CA LEU A 263 -10.18 -7.32 -15.18
C LEU A 263 -10.02 -8.24 -16.37
N TYR A 264 -8.83 -8.24 -16.92
CA TYR A 264 -8.39 -9.06 -18.03
C TYR A 264 -7.07 -9.74 -17.70
N THR A 265 -6.80 -10.86 -18.35
CA THR A 265 -5.54 -11.60 -18.28
C THR A 265 -4.90 -11.67 -19.65
N VAL A 266 -3.64 -11.24 -19.76
CA VAL A 266 -2.80 -11.60 -20.90
C VAL A 266 -2.08 -12.89 -20.55
N ARG A 267 -2.41 -13.97 -21.25
CA ARG A 267 -1.65 -15.21 -21.19
C ARG A 267 -0.59 -15.17 -22.27
N THR A 268 0.67 -15.16 -21.84
CA THR A 268 1.83 -15.21 -22.73
C THR A 268 2.36 -16.63 -22.79
N GLU A 269 2.36 -17.22 -23.98
CA GLU A 269 3.04 -18.48 -24.27
C GLU A 269 4.38 -18.18 -24.93
N VAL A 270 5.46 -18.70 -24.33
CA VAL A 270 6.81 -18.65 -24.91
C VAL A 270 7.05 -19.94 -25.68
N LYS A 271 7.33 -19.82 -26.98
CA LYS A 271 7.57 -20.97 -27.85
C LYS A 271 9.00 -20.99 -28.36
N VAL A 272 9.63 -22.16 -28.26
CA VAL A 272 10.96 -22.46 -28.80
C VAL A 272 10.86 -23.73 -29.65
N GLY A 273 11.26 -23.65 -30.91
CA GLY A 273 11.14 -24.77 -31.83
C GLY A 273 9.70 -25.26 -32.00
N GLY A 274 8.72 -24.40 -31.92
CA GLY A 274 7.27 -24.71 -32.03
C GLY A 274 6.64 -25.32 -30.77
N LYS A 275 7.39 -25.53 -29.69
CA LYS A 275 6.88 -26.01 -28.41
C LYS A 275 6.71 -24.85 -27.43
N VAL A 276 5.59 -24.84 -26.69
CA VAL A 276 5.40 -23.98 -25.54
C VAL A 276 6.32 -24.45 -24.42
N VAL A 277 7.25 -23.57 -24.00
CA VAL A 277 8.22 -23.85 -22.93
C VAL A 277 7.87 -23.09 -21.65
N ASP A 278 7.17 -21.95 -21.75
CA ASP A 278 6.70 -21.20 -20.58
C ASP A 278 5.31 -20.61 -20.86
N THR A 279 4.50 -20.49 -19.80
CA THR A 279 3.21 -19.82 -19.84
C THR A 279 3.14 -18.85 -18.67
N TYR A 280 2.88 -17.57 -18.95
CA TYR A 280 2.85 -16.52 -17.96
C TYR A 280 1.58 -15.69 -18.07
N ASP A 281 0.80 -15.66 -17.01
CA ASP A 281 -0.42 -14.88 -16.91
C ASP A 281 -0.15 -13.50 -16.26
N THR A 282 -0.63 -12.44 -16.90
CA THR A 282 -0.53 -11.07 -16.42
C THR A 282 -1.90 -10.45 -16.32
N GLU A 283 -2.32 -10.08 -15.12
CA GLU A 283 -3.57 -9.38 -14.90
C GLU A 283 -3.44 -7.89 -15.20
N PHE A 284 -4.45 -7.31 -15.83
CA PHE A 284 -4.54 -5.87 -16.10
C PHE A 284 -5.99 -5.42 -16.25
N GLY A 285 -6.19 -4.11 -16.38
CA GLY A 285 -7.51 -3.54 -16.68
C GLY A 285 -7.40 -2.35 -17.64
N PHE A 286 -8.37 -2.18 -18.51
CA PHE A 286 -8.46 -1.03 -19.40
C PHE A 286 -9.00 0.16 -18.62
N ARG A 287 -8.16 1.15 -18.36
CA ARG A 287 -8.56 2.43 -17.75
C ARG A 287 -7.54 3.52 -18.04
N TYR A 288 -7.99 4.77 -18.00
CA TYR A 288 -7.10 5.92 -17.93
C TYR A 288 -7.52 6.86 -16.81
N PHE A 289 -6.54 7.43 -16.15
CA PHE A 289 -6.71 8.38 -15.07
C PHE A 289 -5.92 9.64 -15.37
N GLU A 290 -6.55 10.79 -15.14
CA GLU A 290 -5.89 12.08 -15.33
C GLU A 290 -6.31 13.08 -14.26
N MET A 291 -5.48 14.05 -14.02
CA MET A 291 -5.79 15.23 -13.23
C MET A 291 -5.59 16.49 -14.06
N THR A 292 -6.45 17.45 -13.85
CA THR A 292 -6.35 18.79 -14.44
C THR A 292 -6.10 19.82 -13.35
N THR A 293 -5.61 20.99 -13.75
CA THR A 293 -5.26 22.07 -12.81
C THR A 293 -6.48 22.77 -12.22
N ASP A 294 -7.61 22.79 -12.97
CA ASP A 294 -8.80 23.57 -12.65
C ASP A 294 -10.06 22.74 -12.34
N LYS A 295 -10.08 21.46 -12.72
CA LYS A 295 -11.25 20.58 -12.62
C LYS A 295 -11.00 19.29 -11.81
N GLY A 296 -9.79 19.11 -11.24
CA GLY A 296 -9.46 17.94 -10.43
C GLY A 296 -9.30 16.66 -11.25
N ALA A 297 -9.82 15.54 -10.77
CA ALA A 297 -9.57 14.21 -11.31
C ALA A 297 -10.64 13.70 -12.26
N TYR A 298 -10.20 12.86 -13.22
CA TYR A 298 -11.05 12.15 -14.17
C TYR A 298 -10.60 10.69 -14.26
N LEU A 299 -11.56 9.78 -14.31
CA LEU A 299 -11.37 8.37 -14.56
C LEU A 299 -12.19 7.97 -15.78
N ASN A 300 -11.53 7.42 -16.81
CA ASN A 300 -12.20 7.05 -18.08
C ASN A 300 -13.02 8.19 -18.72
N GLY A 301 -12.59 9.44 -18.53
CA GLY A 301 -13.26 10.62 -19.03
C GLY A 301 -14.39 11.17 -18.15
N GLU A 302 -14.78 10.43 -17.13
CA GLU A 302 -15.79 10.88 -16.17
C GLU A 302 -15.11 11.60 -15.00
N LYS A 303 -15.68 12.76 -14.61
CA LYS A 303 -15.20 13.52 -13.47
C LYS A 303 -15.40 12.76 -12.17
N ILE A 304 -14.35 12.64 -11.38
CA ILE A 304 -14.38 11.94 -10.10
C ILE A 304 -13.78 12.81 -9.00
N LYS A 305 -14.33 12.72 -7.80
CA LYS A 305 -13.67 13.20 -6.59
C LYS A 305 -13.05 12.01 -5.87
N LEU A 306 -11.75 12.09 -5.57
CA LEU A 306 -11.07 11.08 -4.75
C LEU A 306 -11.58 11.20 -3.31
N LYS A 307 -12.37 10.23 -2.91
CA LYS A 307 -12.96 10.06 -1.57
C LYS A 307 -12.09 9.06 -0.85
N GLY A 308 -10.92 9.52 -0.40
CA GLY A 308 -9.82 8.66 -0.01
C GLY A 308 -9.56 8.64 1.49
N VAL A 309 -8.87 7.58 1.93
CA VAL A 309 -8.31 7.45 3.28
C VAL A 309 -6.84 7.04 3.21
N CYS A 310 -6.07 7.48 4.20
CA CYS A 310 -4.74 6.95 4.48
C CYS A 310 -4.87 5.65 5.27
N MET A 311 -4.01 4.66 4.97
CA MET A 311 -4.02 3.36 5.63
C MET A 311 -2.61 2.93 5.99
N HIS A 312 -2.38 2.61 7.28
CA HIS A 312 -1.27 1.76 7.69
C HIS A 312 -1.61 0.28 7.44
N HIS A 313 -0.62 -0.59 7.54
CA HIS A 313 -0.73 -1.99 7.09
C HIS A 313 -1.08 -2.99 8.20
N ASP A 314 -1.23 -2.55 9.46
CA ASP A 314 -1.59 -3.47 10.54
C ASP A 314 -3.07 -3.90 10.49
N GLN A 315 -3.32 -5.06 11.05
CA GLN A 315 -4.63 -5.71 11.14
C GLN A 315 -5.09 -5.83 12.61
N GLY A 316 -4.74 -4.83 13.43
CA GLY A 316 -5.02 -4.87 14.86
C GLY A 316 -4.33 -6.05 15.54
N SER A 317 -5.08 -6.90 16.22
CA SER A 317 -4.54 -8.05 16.97
C SER A 317 -3.83 -9.11 16.12
N LEU A 318 -3.96 -9.05 14.79
CA LEU A 318 -3.21 -9.90 13.86
C LEU A 318 -1.84 -9.32 13.50
N GLY A 319 -1.52 -8.12 14.00
CA GLY A 319 -0.29 -7.42 13.68
C GLY A 319 -0.23 -7.00 12.21
N SER A 320 0.97 -7.06 11.65
CA SER A 320 1.24 -6.70 10.25
C SER A 320 1.07 -7.86 9.26
N ALA A 321 0.83 -9.07 9.74
CA ALA A 321 0.69 -10.25 8.88
C ALA A 321 -0.39 -10.04 7.81
N ALA A 322 -0.01 -10.13 6.53
CA ALA A 322 -0.85 -9.75 5.40
C ALA A 322 -1.84 -10.87 5.03
N TYR A 323 -2.79 -11.16 5.91
CA TYR A 323 -3.84 -12.13 5.66
C TYR A 323 -4.90 -11.57 4.70
N ARG A 324 -5.10 -12.24 3.57
CA ARG A 324 -6.05 -11.82 2.52
C ARG A 324 -7.42 -11.45 3.08
N ARG A 325 -8.04 -12.31 3.89
CA ARG A 325 -9.41 -12.09 4.41
C ARG A 325 -9.51 -10.90 5.35
N ALA A 326 -8.45 -10.62 6.12
CA ALA A 326 -8.43 -9.45 7.01
C ALA A 326 -8.33 -8.15 6.18
N ILE A 327 -7.49 -8.13 5.15
CA ILE A 327 -7.35 -6.98 4.24
C ILE A 327 -8.63 -6.78 3.41
N GLU A 328 -9.24 -7.85 2.89
CA GLU A 328 -10.53 -7.78 2.19
C GLU A 328 -11.62 -7.13 3.06
N ARG A 329 -11.68 -7.53 4.33
CA ARG A 329 -12.63 -6.95 5.28
C ARG A 329 -12.45 -5.45 5.44
N GLN A 330 -11.20 -4.96 5.54
CA GLN A 330 -10.93 -3.53 5.62
C GLN A 330 -11.39 -2.80 4.35
N VAL A 331 -11.06 -3.33 3.18
CA VAL A 331 -11.47 -2.74 1.90
C VAL A 331 -13.00 -2.73 1.76
N ASP A 332 -13.69 -3.80 2.15
CA ASP A 332 -15.15 -3.89 2.11
C ASP A 332 -15.82 -2.84 3.00
N ILE A 333 -15.34 -2.66 4.25
CA ILE A 333 -15.84 -1.64 5.17
C ILE A 333 -15.66 -0.23 4.59
N LEU A 334 -14.52 0.05 3.98
CA LEU A 334 -14.27 1.36 3.35
C LEU A 334 -15.18 1.59 2.14
N LYS A 335 -15.38 0.59 1.30
CA LYS A 335 -16.31 0.70 0.15
C LYS A 335 -17.76 0.91 0.60
N GLU A 336 -18.19 0.24 1.65
CA GLU A 336 -19.52 0.41 2.24
C GLU A 336 -19.75 1.83 2.77
N MET A 337 -18.70 2.48 3.25
CA MET A 337 -18.72 3.90 3.60
C MET A 337 -18.82 4.83 2.38
N GLY A 338 -18.45 4.37 1.20
CA GLY A 338 -18.38 5.19 -0.02
C GLY A 338 -16.96 5.67 -0.37
N CYS A 339 -15.95 5.16 0.32
CA CYS A 339 -14.55 5.37 -0.02
C CYS A 339 -14.25 4.74 -1.39
N ASN A 340 -13.52 5.47 -2.25
CA ASN A 340 -13.13 4.98 -3.57
C ASN A 340 -11.62 4.93 -3.77
N SER A 341 -10.83 5.37 -2.79
CA SER A 341 -9.39 5.43 -2.92
C SER A 341 -8.65 5.22 -1.59
N ILE A 342 -7.51 4.57 -1.64
CA ILE A 342 -6.59 4.38 -0.50
C ILE A 342 -5.23 4.98 -0.85
N ARG A 343 -4.68 5.80 0.02
CA ARG A 343 -3.25 6.13 0.03
C ARG A 343 -2.58 5.20 1.03
N VAL A 344 -1.67 4.37 0.55
CA VAL A 344 -0.93 3.44 1.40
C VAL A 344 0.20 4.19 2.09
N THR A 345 0.12 4.36 3.39
CA THR A 345 1.01 5.21 4.16
C THR A 345 1.94 4.42 5.06
N HIS A 346 3.18 4.76 5.16
CA HIS A 346 4.02 5.56 4.25
C HIS A 346 5.07 4.61 3.65
N ASN A 347 4.60 3.58 3.00
CA ASN A 347 5.40 2.46 2.49
C ASN A 347 4.66 1.73 1.36
N PRO A 348 5.37 0.95 0.53
CA PRO A 348 4.74 0.13 -0.50
C PRO A 348 3.74 -0.88 0.06
N ALA A 349 2.62 -0.99 -0.64
CA ALA A 349 1.56 -1.94 -0.33
C ALA A 349 2.03 -3.40 -0.42
N ALA A 350 1.42 -4.29 0.35
CA ALA A 350 1.49 -5.72 0.07
C ALA A 350 0.84 -6.03 -1.29
N SER A 351 1.39 -6.96 -2.06
CA SER A 351 0.82 -7.36 -3.36
C SER A 351 -0.64 -7.77 -3.22
N ILE A 352 -0.98 -8.47 -2.14
CA ILE A 352 -2.35 -8.90 -1.87
C ILE A 352 -3.34 -7.74 -1.69
N LEU A 353 -2.92 -6.59 -1.14
CA LEU A 353 -3.77 -5.40 -1.06
C LEU A 353 -4.07 -4.85 -2.46
N ILE A 354 -3.06 -4.81 -3.34
CA ILE A 354 -3.25 -4.34 -4.72
C ILE A 354 -4.19 -5.27 -5.49
N GLU A 355 -4.03 -6.59 -5.35
CA GLU A 355 -4.94 -7.58 -5.95
C GLU A 355 -6.39 -7.37 -5.49
N ILE A 356 -6.61 -7.23 -4.19
CA ILE A 356 -7.95 -6.96 -3.63
C ILE A 356 -8.52 -5.65 -4.17
N CYS A 357 -7.70 -4.59 -4.27
CA CYS A 357 -8.13 -3.31 -4.83
C CYS A 357 -8.46 -3.41 -6.32
N ASN A 358 -7.70 -4.18 -7.09
CA ASN A 358 -8.02 -4.48 -8.49
C ASN A 358 -9.37 -5.18 -8.62
N GLU A 359 -9.61 -6.21 -7.80
CA GLU A 359 -10.81 -7.05 -7.84
C GLU A 359 -12.07 -6.33 -7.35
N LYS A 360 -11.92 -5.52 -6.32
CA LYS A 360 -13.05 -4.84 -5.67
C LYS A 360 -13.32 -3.42 -6.18
N GLY A 361 -12.44 -2.88 -7.02
CA GLY A 361 -12.58 -1.52 -7.53
C GLY A 361 -12.25 -0.46 -6.46
N MET A 362 -11.03 -0.41 -5.99
CA MET A 362 -10.51 0.61 -5.10
C MET A 362 -9.29 1.26 -5.74
N LEU A 363 -9.30 2.57 -5.92
CA LEU A 363 -8.14 3.31 -6.42
C LEU A 363 -7.03 3.33 -5.36
N VAL A 364 -5.78 3.35 -5.80
CA VAL A 364 -4.62 3.32 -4.90
C VAL A 364 -3.60 4.37 -5.29
N ILE A 365 -3.10 5.11 -4.30
CA ILE A 365 -1.80 5.78 -4.34
C ILE A 365 -0.83 4.88 -3.59
N ASP A 366 0.11 4.26 -4.30
CA ASP A 366 1.13 3.41 -3.67
C ASP A 366 2.35 4.28 -3.33
N GLU A 367 2.69 4.36 -2.04
CA GLU A 367 3.73 5.26 -1.54
C GLU A 367 5.02 4.51 -1.29
N MET A 368 6.14 5.06 -1.77
CA MET A 368 7.44 4.40 -1.74
C MET A 368 8.15 4.52 -0.42
N PHE A 369 8.17 5.74 0.14
CA PHE A 369 8.98 6.05 1.31
C PHE A 369 8.27 7.04 2.23
N ASP A 370 8.47 6.91 3.54
CA ASP A 370 8.04 7.95 4.50
C ASP A 370 8.97 9.18 4.42
N GLY A 371 10.26 8.97 4.54
CA GLY A 371 11.30 9.97 4.35
C GLY A 371 12.34 9.48 3.36
N TRP A 372 13.32 10.32 3.04
CA TRP A 372 14.41 9.94 2.13
C TRP A 372 15.72 9.70 2.89
N MET A 373 16.58 10.73 2.95
CA MET A 373 17.90 10.62 3.55
C MET A 373 17.92 10.96 5.05
N ASN A 374 16.81 11.43 5.57
CA ASN A 374 16.71 11.95 6.92
C ASN A 374 15.86 11.04 7.80
N LYS A 375 16.43 10.63 8.94
CA LYS A 375 15.66 9.87 9.92
C LYS A 375 14.62 10.77 10.57
N LYS A 376 13.43 10.24 10.76
CA LYS A 376 12.36 10.90 11.49
C LYS A 376 12.30 10.41 12.94
N ASN A 377 11.95 11.33 13.86
CA ASN A 377 11.62 11.01 15.25
C ASN A 377 12.70 10.18 15.99
N ASN A 378 13.97 10.45 15.71
CA ASN A 378 15.10 9.70 16.28
C ASN A 378 15.08 8.17 15.98
N ASN A 379 14.37 7.73 14.93
CA ASN A 379 14.39 6.35 14.46
C ASN A 379 15.74 6.00 13.82
N ASN A 380 16.72 5.70 14.66
CA ASN A 380 18.12 5.51 14.24
C ASN A 380 18.33 4.27 13.33
N ASN A 381 17.36 3.39 13.26
CA ASN A 381 17.39 2.18 12.45
C ASN A 381 16.35 2.17 11.33
N ASP A 382 15.76 3.32 10.99
CA ASP A 382 14.83 3.42 9.87
C ASP A 382 15.55 3.27 8.50
N TYR A 383 14.78 3.24 7.44
CA TYR A 383 15.31 3.03 6.09
C TYR A 383 16.24 4.16 5.60
N SER A 384 16.19 5.36 6.19
CA SER A 384 17.06 6.48 5.80
C SER A 384 18.55 6.12 5.88
N VAL A 385 18.94 5.20 6.78
CA VAL A 385 20.32 4.74 6.91
C VAL A 385 20.79 3.92 5.70
N TRP A 386 19.86 3.41 4.90
CA TRP A 386 20.11 2.59 3.71
C TRP A 386 19.88 3.35 2.41
N PHE A 387 19.05 4.36 2.42
CA PHE A 387 18.47 5.03 1.26
C PHE A 387 19.49 5.34 0.13
N ASN A 388 20.63 5.92 0.47
CA ASN A 388 21.69 6.26 -0.47
C ASN A 388 22.82 5.22 -0.53
N LYS A 389 22.79 4.17 0.28
CA LYS A 389 23.82 3.11 0.21
C LYS A 389 23.64 2.28 -1.04
N LYS A 390 24.78 1.86 -1.59
CA LYS A 390 24.79 0.93 -2.73
C LYS A 390 24.43 -0.47 -2.26
N VAL A 391 23.84 -1.25 -3.16
CA VAL A 391 23.49 -2.65 -2.92
C VAL A 391 24.74 -3.47 -2.61
N GLY A 392 25.84 -3.27 -3.36
CA GLY A 392 27.10 -3.99 -3.20
C GLY A 392 27.12 -5.34 -3.93
N ALA A 393 28.31 -5.92 -4.01
CA ALA A 393 28.58 -7.14 -4.79
C ALA A 393 28.15 -8.45 -4.09
N ASP A 394 27.85 -8.43 -2.79
CA ASP A 394 27.54 -9.62 -1.98
C ASP A 394 26.04 -9.95 -1.91
N ASN A 395 25.27 -9.44 -2.87
CA ASN A 395 23.84 -9.68 -3.02
C ASN A 395 23.51 -10.29 -4.38
N ALA A 396 22.86 -11.46 -4.37
CA ALA A 396 22.33 -12.12 -5.55
C ALA A 396 20.84 -11.77 -5.82
N ILE A 397 20.36 -10.65 -5.29
CA ILE A 397 18.98 -10.21 -5.48
C ILE A 397 18.74 -9.89 -6.97
N LEU A 398 17.74 -10.51 -7.55
CA LEU A 398 17.40 -10.32 -8.97
C LEU A 398 17.00 -8.86 -9.26
N GLY A 399 17.57 -8.31 -10.33
CA GLY A 399 17.35 -6.91 -10.73
C GLY A 399 18.20 -5.88 -9.99
N ALA A 400 18.86 -6.25 -8.90
CA ALA A 400 19.82 -5.40 -8.21
C ALA A 400 21.16 -5.36 -8.96
N LYS A 401 21.84 -4.20 -8.87
CA LYS A 401 23.18 -4.03 -9.41
C LYS A 401 24.09 -3.46 -8.32
N GLU A 402 25.36 -3.84 -8.35
CA GLU A 402 26.34 -3.47 -7.32
C GLU A 402 26.40 -1.95 -7.07
N ASP A 403 26.34 -1.14 -8.12
CA ASP A 403 26.43 0.31 -8.07
C ASP A 403 25.09 1.03 -7.87
N MET A 404 23.97 0.30 -7.90
CA MET A 404 22.63 0.82 -7.67
C MET A 404 22.44 1.15 -6.18
N THR A 405 21.75 2.24 -5.87
CA THR A 405 21.34 2.52 -4.49
C THR A 405 20.14 1.67 -4.10
N TRP A 406 19.98 1.41 -2.79
CA TRP A 406 18.80 0.70 -2.29
C TRP A 406 17.51 1.44 -2.64
N ALA A 407 17.50 2.78 -2.54
CA ALA A 407 16.31 3.57 -2.92
C ALA A 407 15.93 3.37 -4.40
N GLU A 408 16.89 3.29 -5.32
CA GLU A 408 16.61 3.00 -6.73
C GLU A 408 16.06 1.59 -6.92
N PHE A 409 16.69 0.59 -6.29
CA PHE A 409 16.25 -0.80 -6.36
C PHE A 409 14.82 -0.95 -5.84
N ASP A 410 14.55 -0.48 -4.63
CA ASP A 410 13.26 -0.65 -3.96
C ASP A 410 12.13 0.07 -4.69
N LEU A 411 12.40 1.28 -5.20
CA LEU A 411 11.44 2.02 -6.02
C LEU A 411 11.12 1.26 -7.31
N LYS A 412 12.13 0.83 -8.05
CA LYS A 412 11.93 0.10 -9.32
C LYS A 412 11.26 -1.25 -9.11
N ALA A 413 11.63 -2.00 -8.07
CA ALA A 413 11.01 -3.29 -7.73
C ALA A 413 9.51 -3.13 -7.43
N THR A 414 9.14 -2.11 -6.64
CA THR A 414 7.74 -1.81 -6.33
C THR A 414 6.94 -1.44 -7.57
N ILE A 415 7.46 -0.52 -8.38
CA ILE A 415 6.77 -0.07 -9.60
C ILE A 415 6.59 -1.23 -10.58
N THR A 416 7.65 -2.02 -10.82
CA THR A 416 7.60 -3.15 -11.76
C THR A 416 6.57 -4.20 -11.31
N ARG A 417 6.48 -4.48 -10.01
CA ARG A 417 5.44 -5.34 -9.45
C ARG A 417 4.02 -4.82 -9.74
N GLY A 418 3.80 -3.51 -9.59
CA GLY A 418 2.48 -2.88 -9.72
C GLY A 418 2.16 -2.30 -11.10
N GLN A 419 3.06 -2.39 -12.08
CA GLN A 419 2.94 -1.68 -13.37
C GLN A 419 1.68 -1.98 -14.19
N ASN A 420 1.07 -3.15 -14.00
CA ASN A 420 -0.15 -3.55 -14.70
C ASN A 420 -1.42 -3.39 -13.85
N ALA A 421 -1.30 -3.02 -12.57
CA ALA A 421 -2.45 -2.91 -11.67
C ALA A 421 -3.35 -1.73 -12.05
N PRO A 422 -4.62 -1.95 -12.43
CA PRO A 422 -5.52 -0.85 -12.78
C PRO A 422 -5.91 0.00 -11.56
N SER A 423 -5.85 -0.54 -10.35
CA SER A 423 -6.14 0.20 -9.12
C SER A 423 -5.13 1.30 -8.83
N ILE A 424 -3.85 1.12 -9.17
CA ILE A 424 -2.81 2.12 -8.90
C ILE A 424 -2.92 3.28 -9.88
N ILE A 425 -3.22 4.47 -9.37
CA ILE A 425 -3.36 5.70 -10.18
C ILE A 425 -2.15 6.62 -10.11
N MET A 426 -1.41 6.60 -9.01
CA MET A 426 -0.22 7.44 -8.81
C MET A 426 0.84 6.68 -8.00
N TRP A 427 2.10 7.01 -8.24
CA TRP A 427 3.25 6.61 -7.44
C TRP A 427 3.67 7.76 -6.54
N SER A 428 3.51 7.62 -5.22
CA SER A 428 3.96 8.64 -4.27
C SER A 428 5.40 8.38 -3.86
N LEU A 429 6.26 9.37 -4.07
CA LEU A 429 7.70 9.23 -3.89
C LEU A 429 8.15 9.45 -2.43
N GLY A 430 7.27 10.00 -1.61
CA GLY A 430 7.59 10.25 -0.20
C GLY A 430 6.51 11.00 0.54
N ASN A 431 6.71 11.12 1.84
CA ASN A 431 5.85 11.84 2.76
C ASN A 431 6.67 12.77 3.66
N GLU A 432 6.30 14.04 3.75
CA GLU A 432 6.88 15.00 4.72
C GLU A 432 8.41 14.89 4.86
N ILE A 433 9.08 14.86 3.71
CA ILE A 433 10.46 14.39 3.55
C ILE A 433 11.52 15.19 4.32
N GLN A 434 11.22 16.42 4.73
CA GLN A 434 12.11 17.26 5.53
C GLN A 434 11.83 17.18 7.04
N GLU A 435 10.77 16.51 7.43
CA GLU A 435 10.50 16.26 8.84
C GLU A 435 11.56 15.32 9.42
N GLY A 436 12.14 15.71 10.55
CA GLY A 436 13.14 14.88 11.22
C GLY A 436 14.34 15.65 11.74
N THR A 437 15.32 14.90 12.25
CA THR A 437 16.52 15.45 12.89
C THR A 437 17.71 15.42 11.93
N GLY A 438 18.31 16.57 11.72
CA GLY A 438 19.50 16.77 10.88
C GLY A 438 19.28 17.81 9.80
N VAL A 439 20.37 18.38 9.32
CA VAL A 439 20.36 19.30 8.18
C VAL A 439 20.86 18.52 6.96
N TYR A 440 19.95 18.16 6.07
CA TYR A 440 20.29 17.55 4.79
C TYR A 440 20.10 18.57 3.67
N THR A 441 21.04 18.56 2.76
CA THR A 441 20.96 19.29 1.49
C THR A 441 20.77 18.29 0.36
N GLY A 442 20.25 18.73 -0.79
CA GLY A 442 20.14 17.88 -1.97
C GLY A 442 18.78 17.21 -2.18
N TYR A 443 17.74 17.61 -1.46
CA TYR A 443 16.37 17.11 -1.69
C TYR A 443 15.91 17.33 -3.14
N ALA A 444 16.18 18.51 -3.71
CA ALA A 444 15.84 18.81 -5.10
C ALA A 444 16.52 17.87 -6.09
N GLN A 445 17.80 17.53 -5.88
CA GLN A 445 18.51 16.56 -6.72
C GLN A 445 17.95 15.15 -6.53
N LYS A 446 17.66 14.76 -5.30
CA LYS A 446 17.09 13.45 -5.02
C LYS A 446 15.69 13.29 -5.63
N ALA A 447 14.89 14.35 -5.64
CA ALA A 447 13.60 14.36 -6.33
C ALA A 447 13.77 14.08 -7.83
N LYS A 448 14.77 14.71 -8.48
CA LYS A 448 15.08 14.43 -9.89
C LYS A 448 15.41 12.96 -10.15
N ASP A 449 16.24 12.37 -9.28
CA ASP A 449 16.62 10.97 -9.37
C ASP A 449 15.37 10.07 -9.24
N LEU A 450 14.57 10.27 -8.22
CA LEU A 450 13.35 9.48 -7.95
C LEU A 450 12.33 9.61 -9.09
N ILE A 451 12.08 10.82 -9.59
CA ILE A 451 11.17 11.08 -10.72
C ILE A 451 11.69 10.38 -11.99
N LYS A 452 13.01 10.47 -12.25
CA LYS A 452 13.64 9.80 -13.38
C LYS A 452 13.46 8.28 -13.29
N TRP A 453 13.81 7.66 -12.18
CA TRP A 453 13.68 6.21 -11.96
C TRP A 453 12.23 5.74 -12.05
N THR A 454 11.29 6.55 -11.56
CA THR A 454 9.86 6.27 -11.68
C THR A 454 9.44 6.22 -13.15
N LYS A 455 9.85 7.20 -13.95
CA LYS A 455 9.52 7.26 -15.38
C LYS A 455 10.19 6.16 -16.20
N GLU A 456 11.41 5.76 -15.83
CA GLU A 456 12.10 4.62 -16.44
C GLU A 456 11.32 3.31 -16.20
N ALA A 457 10.77 3.12 -15.02
CA ALA A 457 10.00 1.93 -14.66
C ALA A 457 8.55 2.00 -15.17
N ASP A 458 7.89 3.15 -15.02
CA ASP A 458 6.51 3.37 -15.47
C ASP A 458 6.28 4.82 -15.91
N SER A 459 6.20 5.04 -17.22
CA SER A 459 5.89 6.34 -17.81
C SER A 459 4.37 6.62 -17.90
N THR A 460 3.52 5.67 -17.56
CA THR A 460 2.06 5.76 -17.78
C THR A 460 1.31 6.40 -16.61
N ARG A 461 1.90 6.43 -15.41
CA ARG A 461 1.29 6.98 -14.21
C ARG A 461 2.03 8.24 -13.74
N MET A 462 1.27 9.10 -13.05
CA MET A 462 1.81 10.29 -12.42
C MET A 462 2.64 9.94 -11.19
N ALA A 463 3.76 10.65 -11.00
CA ALA A 463 4.45 10.71 -9.72
C ALA A 463 3.85 11.83 -8.85
N THR A 464 3.89 11.64 -7.52
CA THR A 464 3.39 12.61 -6.55
C THR A 464 4.20 12.52 -5.24
N ILE A 465 3.86 13.36 -4.27
CA ILE A 465 4.40 13.35 -2.91
C ILE A 465 3.36 13.91 -1.94
N GLY A 466 3.38 13.47 -0.68
CA GLY A 466 2.65 14.11 0.41
C GLY A 466 3.51 15.15 1.12
N SER A 467 3.18 16.44 1.02
CA SER A 467 3.98 17.51 1.59
C SER A 467 3.25 18.30 2.68
N ASN A 468 3.88 18.41 3.84
CA ASN A 468 3.35 19.23 4.95
C ASN A 468 3.72 20.72 4.86
N ASP A 469 4.74 21.10 4.09
CA ASP A 469 5.29 22.47 4.07
C ASP A 469 5.14 23.20 2.72
N VAL A 470 4.68 22.55 1.68
CA VAL A 470 4.42 23.19 0.37
C VAL A 470 3.43 24.35 0.49
N LYS A 471 2.42 24.21 1.36
CA LYS A 471 1.41 25.25 1.65
C LYS A 471 1.97 26.48 2.35
N ASN A 472 3.13 26.35 3.01
CA ASN A 472 3.83 27.44 3.70
C ASN A 472 4.92 28.07 2.80
N GLY A 473 5.10 27.57 1.58
CA GLY A 473 6.09 28.08 0.63
C GLY A 473 7.53 27.64 0.93
N GLY A 474 7.71 26.50 1.60
CA GLY A 474 9.03 25.91 1.83
C GLY A 474 9.78 25.68 0.52
N ALA A 475 10.97 26.27 0.37
CA ALA A 475 11.66 26.37 -0.92
C ALA A 475 11.92 25.01 -1.61
N ASP A 476 12.37 24.00 -0.85
CA ASP A 476 12.57 22.65 -1.39
C ASP A 476 11.27 21.98 -1.75
N HIS A 477 10.21 22.16 -0.97
CA HIS A 477 8.89 21.59 -1.23
C HIS A 477 8.26 22.19 -2.50
N VAL A 478 8.38 23.50 -2.70
CA VAL A 478 7.94 24.18 -3.92
C VAL A 478 8.75 23.71 -5.12
N ASN A 479 10.07 23.61 -4.98
CA ASN A 479 10.94 23.11 -6.05
C ASN A 479 10.58 21.66 -6.46
N ILE A 480 10.29 20.79 -5.51
CA ILE A 480 9.87 19.41 -5.78
C ILE A 480 8.51 19.37 -6.48
N ALA A 481 7.56 20.20 -6.04
CA ALA A 481 6.26 20.31 -6.69
C ALA A 481 6.37 20.81 -8.14
N ASP A 482 7.27 21.75 -8.42
CA ASP A 482 7.58 22.20 -9.79
C ASP A 482 8.16 21.06 -10.63
N GLN A 483 9.14 20.31 -10.11
CA GLN A 483 9.72 19.16 -10.82
C GLN A 483 8.68 18.07 -11.11
N LEU A 484 7.79 17.76 -10.16
CA LEU A 484 6.69 16.82 -10.37
C LEU A 484 5.76 17.33 -11.48
N THR A 485 5.42 18.62 -11.46
CA THR A 485 4.56 19.26 -12.47
C THR A 485 5.18 19.20 -13.85
N GLU A 486 6.45 19.55 -14.00
CA GLU A 486 7.22 19.44 -15.25
C GLU A 486 7.25 18.01 -15.79
N ALA A 487 7.26 17.03 -14.86
CA ALA A 487 7.18 15.62 -15.18
C ALA A 487 5.74 15.12 -15.48
N GLY A 488 4.74 16.00 -15.47
CA GLY A 488 3.33 15.64 -15.67
C GLY A 488 2.63 15.07 -14.41
N GLY A 489 3.30 15.12 -13.27
CA GLY A 489 2.81 14.63 -11.98
C GLY A 489 1.83 15.56 -11.27
N SER A 490 1.63 15.34 -9.98
CA SER A 490 0.75 16.09 -9.11
C SER A 490 1.40 16.41 -7.76
N SER A 491 0.81 17.35 -7.02
CA SER A 491 1.30 17.76 -5.70
C SER A 491 0.24 17.47 -4.65
N GLY A 492 0.56 16.54 -3.74
CA GLY A 492 -0.20 16.30 -2.52
C GLY A 492 0.19 17.30 -1.45
N THR A 493 -0.81 17.81 -0.72
CA THR A 493 -0.59 18.72 0.39
C THR A 493 -1.26 18.19 1.65
N ASN A 494 -0.44 18.01 2.71
CA ASN A 494 -0.91 17.52 4.00
C ASN A 494 -1.53 18.66 4.80
N TYR A 495 -2.74 18.47 5.30
CA TYR A 495 -3.45 19.40 6.20
C TYR A 495 -3.60 20.82 5.67
N SER A 496 -3.87 20.99 4.40
CA SER A 496 -4.27 22.26 3.82
C SER A 496 -5.73 22.55 4.12
N ASN A 497 -6.01 23.79 4.53
CA ASN A 497 -7.39 24.32 4.62
C ASN A 497 -7.80 25.01 3.31
N GLY A 498 -9.05 25.45 3.24
CA GLY A 498 -9.59 26.11 2.05
C GLY A 498 -8.75 27.29 1.57
N GLY A 499 -8.31 28.16 2.47
CA GLY A 499 -7.45 29.29 2.13
C GLY A 499 -6.07 28.87 1.61
N SER A 500 -5.51 27.78 2.15
CA SER A 500 -4.24 27.22 1.68
C SER A 500 -4.37 26.65 0.26
N TYR A 501 -5.46 25.92 -0.04
CA TYR A 501 -5.72 25.43 -1.40
C TYR A 501 -5.88 26.58 -2.40
N ASP A 502 -6.64 27.62 -2.05
CA ASP A 502 -6.86 28.79 -2.90
C ASP A 502 -5.54 29.53 -3.18
N ASN A 503 -4.71 29.72 -2.14
CA ASN A 503 -3.40 30.36 -2.27
C ASN A 503 -2.45 29.54 -3.16
N LEU A 504 -2.38 28.21 -2.99
CA LEU A 504 -1.56 27.34 -3.83
C LEU A 504 -2.01 27.37 -5.29
N HIS A 505 -3.30 27.28 -5.54
CA HIS A 505 -3.86 27.34 -6.89
C HIS A 505 -3.57 28.68 -7.58
N ASN A 506 -3.73 29.78 -6.87
CA ASN A 506 -3.46 31.11 -7.41
C ASN A 506 -1.97 31.36 -7.66
N ALA A 507 -1.10 30.91 -6.76
CA ALA A 507 0.35 31.09 -6.88
C ALA A 507 0.97 30.15 -7.92
N HIS A 508 0.41 28.94 -8.08
CA HIS A 508 0.91 27.89 -8.95
C HIS A 508 -0.21 27.29 -9.82
N PRO A 509 -0.73 28.04 -10.80
CA PRO A 509 -1.93 27.65 -11.56
C PRO A 509 -1.71 26.42 -12.47
N ASN A 510 -0.47 25.97 -12.63
CA ASN A 510 -0.11 24.77 -13.37
C ASN A 510 0.01 23.51 -12.50
N TRP A 511 -0.12 23.63 -11.18
CA TRP A 511 -0.09 22.47 -10.27
C TRP A 511 -1.44 21.74 -10.25
N LYS A 512 -1.38 20.42 -10.19
CA LYS A 512 -2.52 19.53 -9.95
C LYS A 512 -2.54 19.18 -8.49
N LEU A 513 -3.58 19.58 -7.77
CA LEU A 513 -3.63 19.55 -6.30
C LEU A 513 -4.60 18.49 -5.76
N TYR A 514 -4.22 17.87 -4.64
CA TYR A 514 -5.11 17.04 -3.82
C TYR A 514 -4.64 17.08 -2.36
N GLY A 515 -5.56 16.79 -1.43
CA GLY A 515 -5.25 16.64 -0.01
C GLY A 515 -4.67 15.26 0.27
N SER A 516 -3.35 15.14 0.34
CA SER A 516 -2.68 13.86 0.57
C SER A 516 -2.83 13.34 2.01
N GLU A 517 -3.01 14.25 2.96
CA GLU A 517 -3.53 13.97 4.31
C GLU A 517 -4.47 15.09 4.71
N THR A 518 -5.62 14.74 5.23
CA THR A 518 -6.62 15.70 5.70
C THR A 518 -7.19 15.29 7.04
N ALA A 519 -7.97 16.16 7.65
CA ALA A 519 -8.59 15.99 8.95
C ALA A 519 -7.59 15.79 10.09
N SER A 520 -7.13 14.60 10.40
CA SER A 520 -6.53 14.26 11.71
C SER A 520 -7.48 14.62 12.86
N ALA A 521 -8.76 14.36 12.66
CA ALA A 521 -9.76 14.37 13.72
C ALA A 521 -9.53 13.14 14.60
N VAL A 522 -9.67 13.31 15.90
CA VAL A 522 -9.44 12.26 16.88
C VAL A 522 -10.70 12.00 17.69
N ASN A 523 -11.10 10.75 17.78
CA ASN A 523 -12.34 10.35 18.46
C ASN A 523 -12.30 8.91 18.96
N SER A 524 -13.14 8.63 19.95
CA SER A 524 -13.43 7.30 20.45
C SER A 524 -14.86 6.89 20.06
N ARG A 525 -15.13 5.59 19.99
CA ARG A 525 -16.46 5.09 19.68
C ARG A 525 -17.38 5.15 20.91
N GLY A 526 -18.55 5.77 20.76
CA GLY A 526 -19.61 5.76 21.78
C GLY A 526 -19.38 6.66 23.00
N ILE A 527 -18.58 7.70 22.90
CA ILE A 527 -18.28 8.66 23.96
C ILE A 527 -18.88 10.03 23.58
N TYR A 528 -19.82 10.52 24.37
CA TYR A 528 -20.59 11.72 24.03
C TYR A 528 -20.40 12.85 25.03
N THR A 529 -19.15 13.32 25.14
CA THR A 529 -18.84 14.54 25.88
C THR A 529 -19.10 15.77 25.01
N THR A 530 -19.58 16.84 25.62
CA THR A 530 -19.92 18.08 24.92
C THR A 530 -18.71 18.90 24.51
N LYS A 531 -17.56 18.67 25.18
CA LYS A 531 -16.30 19.34 24.89
C LYS A 531 -15.40 18.47 24.04
N GLY A 532 -14.82 19.05 23.01
CA GLY A 532 -13.84 18.41 22.15
C GLY A 532 -12.42 18.78 22.53
N LEU A 533 -11.45 18.03 21.98
CA LEU A 533 -10.04 18.34 22.00
C LEU A 533 -9.74 19.36 20.90
N ALA A 534 -9.12 20.45 21.29
CA ALA A 534 -8.55 21.41 20.34
C ALA A 534 -7.07 21.62 20.64
N ASN A 535 -6.25 21.68 19.59
CA ASN A 535 -4.82 21.98 19.69
C ASN A 535 -4.04 21.05 20.65
N ASN A 536 -4.33 19.76 20.62
CA ASN A 536 -3.67 18.73 21.44
C ASN A 536 -3.78 18.96 22.96
N ASN A 537 -4.84 19.62 23.41
CA ASN A 537 -5.06 19.85 24.83
C ASN A 537 -5.80 18.66 25.49
N PRO A 538 -5.13 17.81 26.28
CA PRO A 538 -5.72 16.65 26.91
C PRO A 538 -6.71 16.99 28.05
N GLU A 539 -6.78 18.24 28.52
CA GLU A 539 -7.73 18.67 29.56
C GLU A 539 -9.18 18.53 29.12
N ASN A 540 -9.44 18.54 27.82
CA ASN A 540 -10.78 18.36 27.27
C ASN A 540 -11.16 16.89 27.06
N THR A 541 -10.36 15.97 27.53
CA THR A 541 -10.65 14.53 27.43
C THR A 541 -11.48 14.05 28.63
N VAL A 542 -12.19 12.94 28.45
CA VAL A 542 -12.83 12.26 29.55
C VAL A 542 -11.82 11.41 30.32
N LYS A 543 -12.23 10.99 31.52
CA LYS A 543 -11.50 9.99 32.30
C LYS A 543 -11.23 8.74 31.45
N ASN A 544 -10.06 8.14 31.60
CA ASN A 544 -9.57 6.97 30.86
C ASN A 544 -9.15 7.26 29.39
N LYS A 545 -8.69 8.49 29.12
CA LYS A 545 -8.14 8.84 27.81
C LYS A 545 -9.06 8.51 26.63
N GLN A 546 -10.31 8.91 26.74
CA GLN A 546 -11.31 8.80 25.69
C GLN A 546 -11.65 10.18 25.15
N LEU A 547 -11.96 10.26 23.87
CA LEU A 547 -12.31 11.47 23.14
C LEU A 547 -13.77 11.42 22.68
N THR A 548 -14.40 12.59 22.57
CA THR A 548 -15.79 12.65 22.14
C THR A 548 -16.01 12.06 20.74
N SER A 549 -17.10 11.36 20.56
CA SER A 549 -17.56 10.83 19.28
C SER A 549 -18.17 11.92 18.37
N TYR A 550 -18.56 13.06 18.94
CA TYR A 550 -18.94 14.21 18.11
C TYR A 550 -17.78 14.73 17.31
N ASP A 551 -18.04 15.29 16.13
CA ASP A 551 -17.02 15.97 15.29
C ASP A 551 -16.56 17.28 15.95
N LYS A 552 -15.82 17.18 17.06
CA LYS A 552 -15.35 18.30 17.90
C LYS A 552 -13.90 18.20 18.30
N SER A 553 -13.21 17.13 17.95
CA SER A 553 -11.83 16.89 18.38
C SER A 553 -10.90 16.77 17.19
N LYS A 554 -9.81 17.51 17.23
CA LYS A 554 -8.74 17.49 16.26
C LYS A 554 -7.40 17.77 16.92
N VAL A 555 -6.32 17.40 16.27
CA VAL A 555 -4.95 17.76 16.66
C VAL A 555 -4.58 19.15 16.15
N GLY A 556 -3.47 19.68 16.65
CA GLY A 556 -3.07 21.08 16.36
C GLY A 556 -2.86 21.39 14.87
N TRP A 557 -2.37 20.44 14.11
CA TRP A 557 -2.13 20.57 12.66
C TRP A 557 -3.34 20.20 11.81
N GLY A 558 -4.37 19.58 12.40
CA GLY A 558 -5.50 19.01 11.69
C GLY A 558 -6.72 19.93 11.61
N ALA A 559 -7.80 19.36 11.10
CA ALA A 559 -9.12 19.94 10.99
C ALA A 559 -10.19 18.94 11.47
N LEU A 560 -11.39 19.42 11.79
CA LEU A 560 -12.53 18.55 11.99
C LEU A 560 -12.87 17.84 10.67
N ALA A 561 -13.43 16.64 10.74
CA ALA A 561 -13.78 15.85 9.57
C ALA A 561 -14.69 16.60 8.60
N SER A 562 -15.75 17.24 9.12
CA SER A 562 -16.66 18.04 8.33
C SER A 562 -15.99 19.26 7.67
N GLN A 563 -15.08 19.93 8.35
CA GLN A 563 -14.37 21.08 7.80
C GLN A 563 -13.40 20.66 6.69
N ALA A 564 -12.64 19.59 6.90
CA ALA A 564 -11.70 19.09 5.90
C ALA A 564 -12.41 18.71 4.60
N TRP A 565 -13.51 17.98 4.69
CA TRP A 565 -14.30 17.61 3.51
C TRP A 565 -14.91 18.85 2.82
N TYR A 566 -15.46 19.80 3.58
CA TYR A 566 -15.98 21.05 3.03
C TYR A 566 -14.91 21.80 2.23
N ASP A 567 -13.71 21.93 2.75
CA ASP A 567 -12.61 22.63 2.07
C ASP A 567 -12.22 21.98 0.74
N VAL A 568 -12.36 20.66 0.64
CA VAL A 568 -12.05 19.89 -0.57
C VAL A 568 -13.21 19.92 -1.57
N ILE A 569 -14.45 19.63 -1.12
CA ILE A 569 -15.57 19.43 -2.04
C ILE A 569 -16.05 20.75 -2.66
N THR A 570 -15.84 21.88 -1.99
CA THR A 570 -16.18 23.21 -2.51
C THR A 570 -15.18 23.74 -3.55
N ARG A 571 -14.10 23.00 -3.83
CA ARG A 571 -13.02 23.40 -4.76
C ARG A 571 -12.87 22.36 -5.86
N ASP A 572 -13.37 22.70 -7.05
CA ASP A 572 -13.31 21.80 -8.21
C ASP A 572 -11.88 21.39 -8.58
N PHE A 573 -10.92 22.29 -8.42
CA PHE A 573 -9.52 22.07 -8.74
C PHE A 573 -8.79 21.13 -7.77
N VAL A 574 -9.32 20.89 -6.57
CA VAL A 574 -8.77 19.91 -5.63
C VAL A 574 -9.32 18.54 -5.99
N ALA A 575 -8.46 17.63 -6.44
CA ALA A 575 -8.88 16.32 -6.95
C ALA A 575 -9.59 15.43 -5.93
N GLY A 576 -9.32 15.62 -4.65
CA GLY A 576 -9.95 14.90 -3.55
C GLY A 576 -9.15 15.01 -2.26
N GLU A 577 -9.51 14.16 -1.30
CA GLU A 577 -8.82 14.06 -0.02
C GLU A 577 -8.44 12.63 0.31
N TYR A 578 -7.46 12.50 1.21
CA TYR A 578 -7.10 11.25 1.87
C TYR A 578 -7.11 11.51 3.37
N VAL A 579 -8.16 11.04 4.03
CA VAL A 579 -8.39 11.28 5.47
C VAL A 579 -7.35 10.54 6.30
N TRP A 580 -6.72 11.20 7.24
CA TRP A 580 -5.89 10.58 8.25
C TRP A 580 -6.76 10.19 9.46
N THR A 581 -7.19 8.92 9.66
CA THR A 581 -6.96 7.74 8.81
C THR A 581 -8.24 6.94 8.61
N GLY A 582 -8.22 5.95 7.72
CA GLY A 582 -9.37 5.06 7.53
C GLY A 582 -9.65 4.20 8.76
N PHE A 583 -8.63 3.57 9.30
CA PHE A 583 -8.69 2.76 10.52
C PHE A 583 -7.77 3.32 11.60
N ASP A 584 -8.16 3.11 12.86
CA ASP A 584 -7.18 3.19 13.94
C ASP A 584 -6.12 2.11 13.72
N TYR A 585 -4.89 2.43 14.06
CA TYR A 585 -3.74 1.56 13.91
C TYR A 585 -2.96 1.44 15.22
N ILE A 586 -2.13 0.44 15.32
CA ILE A 586 -1.26 0.25 16.48
C ILE A 586 -0.20 1.35 16.51
N GLY A 587 0.01 1.93 17.67
CA GLY A 587 0.94 3.05 17.86
C GLY A 587 0.28 4.41 17.76
N GLU A 588 1.10 5.44 17.86
CA GLU A 588 0.74 6.86 17.72
C GLU A 588 -0.56 7.28 18.44
N PRO A 589 -0.65 7.09 19.78
CA PRO A 589 -1.88 7.37 20.55
C PRO A 589 -2.04 8.87 20.83
N THR A 590 -1.87 9.73 19.83
CA THR A 590 -2.04 11.18 19.96
C THR A 590 -3.42 11.55 20.52
N PRO A 591 -3.54 12.41 21.55
CA PRO A 591 -2.52 13.35 22.03
C PRO A 591 -1.68 12.88 23.23
N TRP A 592 -1.75 11.62 23.63
CA TRP A 592 -1.11 11.14 24.87
C TRP A 592 0.34 10.65 24.69
N ASN A 593 0.84 10.55 23.48
CA ASN A 593 2.23 10.22 23.17
C ASN A 593 3.17 11.43 23.18
N GLY A 594 2.66 12.63 23.56
CA GLY A 594 3.37 13.89 23.36
C GLY A 594 3.04 14.52 22.00
N THR A 595 3.45 15.77 21.81
CA THR A 595 3.18 16.56 20.59
C THR A 595 4.29 16.45 19.56
N TYR A 596 5.40 15.84 19.94
CA TYR A 596 6.56 15.70 19.08
C TYR A 596 7.04 14.26 19.04
N PRO A 597 7.35 13.79 17.84
CA PRO A 597 8.01 12.54 17.64
C PRO A 597 9.30 12.43 18.45
N GLY A 598 9.49 11.30 19.14
CA GLY A 598 10.65 11.06 20.00
C GLY A 598 10.49 11.49 21.46
N GLU A 599 9.36 12.09 21.86
CA GLU A 599 8.99 12.17 23.26
C GLU A 599 8.52 10.78 23.74
N GLN A 600 9.47 10.00 24.17
CA GLN A 600 9.20 8.72 24.82
C GLN A 600 8.58 8.97 26.19
N SER A 601 7.26 8.93 26.28
CA SER A 601 6.58 9.01 27.55
C SER A 601 6.49 7.62 28.19
N THR A 602 7.60 7.16 28.75
CA THR A 602 7.61 5.97 29.63
C THR A 602 6.89 6.24 30.95
N ALA A 603 6.76 7.50 31.33
CA ALA A 603 6.18 7.90 32.62
C ALA A 603 4.72 7.47 32.82
N ASN A 604 3.98 7.19 31.75
CA ASN A 604 2.58 6.79 31.80
C ASN A 604 2.31 5.48 31.01
N PHE A 605 3.31 4.64 30.85
CA PHE A 605 3.23 3.40 30.06
C PHE A 605 1.98 2.56 30.35
N GLU A 606 1.70 2.31 31.63
CA GLU A 606 0.56 1.48 32.05
C GLU A 606 -0.80 2.08 31.65
N THR A 607 -0.88 3.39 31.57
CA THR A 607 -2.12 4.11 31.29
C THR A 607 -2.17 4.68 29.87
N ASN A 608 -1.07 4.64 29.13
CA ASN A 608 -1.05 5.13 27.74
C ASN A 608 -1.77 4.16 26.82
N PRO A 609 -2.63 4.66 25.93
CA PRO A 609 -3.18 3.84 24.86
C PRO A 609 -2.06 3.28 23.97
N LYS A 610 -2.35 2.14 23.34
CA LYS A 610 -1.43 1.45 22.43
C LYS A 610 -1.83 1.64 20.96
N ASN A 611 -2.96 2.30 20.73
CA ASN A 611 -3.55 2.55 19.42
C ASN A 611 -3.74 4.03 19.17
N SER A 612 -3.83 4.39 17.89
CA SER A 612 -4.24 5.72 17.44
C SER A 612 -5.72 6.01 17.70
N TYR A 613 -6.11 7.28 17.52
CA TYR A 613 -7.48 7.77 17.63
C TYR A 613 -7.98 8.42 16.34
N PHE A 614 -7.17 8.38 15.28
CA PHE A 614 -7.44 9.06 14.01
C PHE A 614 -8.44 8.33 13.12
N GLY A 615 -8.61 7.02 13.33
CA GLY A 615 -9.42 6.17 12.46
C GLY A 615 -10.89 6.60 12.39
N ILE A 616 -11.46 6.53 11.19
CA ILE A 616 -12.90 6.58 10.96
C ILE A 616 -13.56 5.30 11.47
N VAL A 617 -12.82 4.21 11.40
CA VAL A 617 -13.15 2.89 11.91
C VAL A 617 -12.17 2.53 13.02
N ASP A 618 -12.61 1.87 14.07
CA ASP A 618 -11.70 1.44 15.14
C ASP A 618 -10.83 0.24 14.72
N THR A 619 -9.81 -0.07 15.51
CA THR A 619 -8.85 -1.15 15.23
C THR A 619 -9.53 -2.53 15.06
N ALA A 620 -10.67 -2.75 15.72
CA ALA A 620 -11.43 -3.99 15.59
C ALA A 620 -12.34 -4.02 14.35
N GLY A 621 -12.44 -2.91 13.63
CA GLY A 621 -13.22 -2.77 12.41
C GLY A 621 -14.68 -2.36 12.67
N PHE A 622 -14.96 -1.75 13.82
CA PHE A 622 -16.28 -1.17 14.09
C PHE A 622 -16.33 0.30 13.67
N PRO A 623 -17.37 0.74 12.93
CA PRO A 623 -17.55 2.12 12.58
C PRO A 623 -17.61 3.03 13.82
N LYS A 624 -16.87 4.14 13.78
CA LYS A 624 -17.08 5.26 14.70
C LYS A 624 -18.20 6.17 14.16
N ASP A 625 -18.67 7.14 14.94
CA ASP A 625 -19.75 8.01 14.45
C ASP A 625 -19.36 8.82 13.20
N SER A 626 -18.08 9.19 13.05
CA SER A 626 -17.53 9.84 11.86
C SER A 626 -17.67 9.01 10.57
N TYR A 627 -17.75 7.68 10.66
CA TYR A 627 -18.02 6.83 9.50
C TYR A 627 -19.33 7.21 8.82
N TYR A 628 -20.38 7.46 9.60
CA TYR A 628 -21.70 7.83 9.07
C TYR A 628 -21.73 9.26 8.53
N PHE A 629 -20.88 10.16 9.06
CA PHE A 629 -20.65 11.45 8.42
C PHE A 629 -20.12 11.25 7.00
N TYR A 630 -19.00 10.52 6.84
CA TYR A 630 -18.44 10.27 5.51
C TYR A 630 -19.39 9.47 4.63
N GLN A 631 -20.11 8.48 5.14
CA GLN A 631 -21.08 7.73 4.36
C GLN A 631 -22.17 8.65 3.79
N SER A 632 -22.69 9.60 4.58
CA SER A 632 -23.70 10.56 4.13
C SER A 632 -23.20 11.50 3.03
N GLN A 633 -21.88 11.69 2.92
CA GLN A 633 -21.23 12.56 1.93
C GLN A 633 -20.66 11.78 0.73
N TRP A 634 -20.26 10.54 0.93
CA TRP A 634 -19.49 9.78 -0.06
C TRP A 634 -20.27 8.68 -0.75
N ASN A 635 -21.33 8.14 -0.13
CA ASN A 635 -22.07 7.00 -0.66
C ASN A 635 -23.45 7.40 -1.15
N ASP A 636 -23.61 7.52 -2.46
CA ASP A 636 -24.87 7.86 -3.10
C ASP A 636 -25.79 6.63 -3.31
N LYS A 637 -25.35 5.43 -2.91
CA LYS A 637 -26.09 4.16 -3.10
C LYS A 637 -26.92 3.76 -1.89
N VAL A 638 -26.67 4.39 -0.73
CA VAL A 638 -27.37 4.10 0.52
C VAL A 638 -27.93 5.38 1.13
N ASN A 639 -29.10 5.28 1.73
CA ASN A 639 -29.66 6.37 2.51
C ASN A 639 -29.06 6.34 3.91
N THR A 640 -28.26 7.32 4.25
CA THR A 640 -27.64 7.44 5.56
C THR A 640 -28.58 8.21 6.51
N LEU A 641 -28.86 7.61 7.66
CA LEU A 641 -29.51 8.28 8.80
C LEU A 641 -28.88 7.76 10.10
N HIS A 642 -28.01 8.55 10.67
CA HIS A 642 -27.33 8.22 11.90
C HIS A 642 -27.50 9.32 12.95
N VAL A 643 -27.90 8.94 14.15
CA VAL A 643 -28.23 9.86 15.25
C VAL A 643 -27.26 9.69 16.42
N LEU A 644 -26.60 10.78 16.80
CA LEU A 644 -25.79 10.87 18.00
C LEU A 644 -26.60 11.64 19.06
N PRO A 645 -26.42 11.30 20.34
CA PRO A 645 -25.66 10.19 20.90
C PRO A 645 -26.42 8.86 20.75
N THR A 646 -25.74 7.74 20.97
CA THR A 646 -26.44 6.48 21.29
C THR A 646 -27.18 6.68 22.59
N TRP A 647 -28.44 6.22 22.66
CA TRP A 647 -29.28 6.41 23.87
C TRP A 647 -28.92 5.44 25.01
N ASN A 648 -27.62 5.13 25.12
CA ASN A 648 -27.11 4.43 26.31
C ASN A 648 -26.92 5.46 27.43
N LYS A 649 -27.66 5.24 28.53
CA LYS A 649 -27.70 6.14 29.68
C LYS A 649 -26.32 6.47 30.25
N ASP A 650 -25.39 5.51 30.21
CA ASP A 650 -24.04 5.69 30.77
C ASP A 650 -23.13 6.50 29.85
N SER A 651 -23.45 6.56 28.55
CA SER A 651 -22.67 7.27 27.53
C SER A 651 -23.12 8.71 27.33
N ILE A 652 -24.38 9.04 27.62
CA ILE A 652 -24.93 10.37 27.44
C ILE A 652 -24.43 11.31 28.52
N LYS A 653 -23.86 12.44 28.14
CA LYS A 653 -23.53 13.55 29.03
C LYS A 653 -24.52 14.70 28.82
N LEU A 654 -25.14 15.11 29.89
CA LEU A 654 -26.07 16.25 29.87
C LEU A 654 -25.32 17.53 30.22
N GLU A 655 -25.51 18.55 29.42
CA GLU A 655 -25.09 19.92 29.72
C GLU A 655 -26.34 20.76 30.03
N ASN A 656 -26.39 21.30 31.23
CA ASN A 656 -27.57 22.04 31.72
C ASN A 656 -28.90 21.23 31.58
N GLY A 657 -28.84 19.93 31.82
CA GLY A 657 -30.00 19.01 31.73
C GLY A 657 -30.44 18.69 30.30
N LYS A 658 -29.64 19.02 29.27
CA LYS A 658 -29.93 18.76 27.85
C LYS A 658 -28.88 17.83 27.24
N ALA A 659 -29.32 16.92 26.38
CA ALA A 659 -28.46 16.16 25.49
C ALA A 659 -28.29 16.91 24.15
N GLU A 660 -27.06 16.99 23.67
CA GLU A 660 -26.81 17.44 22.30
C GLU A 660 -27.13 16.33 21.32
N VAL A 661 -28.00 16.58 20.36
CA VAL A 661 -28.35 15.62 19.30
C VAL A 661 -27.76 16.08 17.99
N VAL A 662 -26.99 15.23 17.34
CA VAL A 662 -26.43 15.43 16.00
C VAL A 662 -26.94 14.35 15.08
N VAL A 663 -27.27 14.69 13.85
CA VAL A 663 -27.73 13.73 12.85
C VAL A 663 -26.86 13.84 11.63
N TYR A 664 -26.31 12.70 11.16
CA TYR A 664 -25.67 12.57 9.87
C TYR A 664 -26.65 11.93 8.89
N SER A 665 -26.93 12.61 7.80
CA SER A 665 -27.89 12.14 6.81
C SER A 665 -27.61 12.74 5.44
N ASP A 666 -27.98 12.01 4.39
CA ASP A 666 -28.03 12.48 3.01
C ASP A 666 -29.39 13.12 2.64
N ALA A 667 -30.35 13.11 3.57
CA ALA A 667 -31.67 13.71 3.37
C ALA A 667 -31.63 15.24 3.41
N ALA A 668 -32.41 15.91 2.54
CA ALA A 668 -32.52 17.36 2.53
C ALA A 668 -33.21 17.96 3.78
N LYS A 669 -33.96 17.14 4.53
CA LYS A 669 -34.74 17.56 5.69
C LYS A 669 -34.83 16.48 6.71
N VAL A 670 -34.60 16.82 7.99
CA VAL A 670 -34.66 15.91 9.13
C VAL A 670 -35.61 16.46 10.18
N GLU A 671 -36.54 15.64 10.66
CA GLU A 671 -37.41 15.93 11.81
C GLU A 671 -37.01 15.09 13.01
N LEU A 672 -36.75 15.72 14.16
CA LEU A 672 -36.45 15.05 15.41
C LEU A 672 -37.75 14.85 16.21
N LYS A 673 -38.03 13.61 16.62
CA LYS A 673 -39.19 13.25 17.47
C LYS A 673 -38.75 12.60 18.76
N LEU A 674 -39.38 12.93 19.86
CA LEU A 674 -39.24 12.25 21.15
C LEU A 674 -40.61 11.65 21.53
N ASN A 675 -40.67 10.32 21.67
CA ASN A 675 -41.93 9.62 21.97
C ASN A 675 -43.08 9.97 21.04
N GLY A 676 -42.79 10.18 19.74
CA GLY A 676 -43.77 10.53 18.74
C GLY A 676 -44.08 12.04 18.61
N GLN A 677 -43.63 12.84 19.59
CA GLN A 677 -43.82 14.28 19.58
C GLN A 677 -42.67 14.97 18.83
N SER A 678 -42.98 15.83 17.86
CA SER A 678 -41.98 16.61 17.14
C SER A 678 -41.25 17.59 18.08
N LEU A 679 -39.93 17.59 18.04
CA LEU A 679 -39.08 18.59 18.68
C LEU A 679 -38.58 19.66 17.70
N GLY A 680 -38.87 19.49 16.41
CA GLY A 680 -38.53 20.42 15.37
C GLY A 680 -37.95 19.74 14.14
N THR A 681 -37.86 20.53 13.08
CA THR A 681 -37.34 20.13 11.78
C THR A 681 -36.16 21.01 11.41
N LYS A 682 -35.15 20.43 10.78
CA LYS A 682 -34.03 21.13 10.17
C LYS A 682 -33.94 20.78 8.69
N GLU A 683 -33.73 21.78 7.90
CA GLU A 683 -33.36 21.66 6.49
C GLU A 683 -31.89 22.02 6.36
N PHE A 684 -31.19 21.35 5.44
CA PHE A 684 -29.81 21.63 5.19
C PHE A 684 -29.65 22.56 4.02
N GLU A 685 -28.77 23.54 4.13
CA GLU A 685 -28.28 24.27 2.99
C GLU A 685 -27.38 23.36 2.17
N THR A 686 -27.84 23.04 0.96
CA THR A 686 -27.04 22.25 0.02
C THR A 686 -26.12 23.18 -0.74
N GLN A 687 -24.83 22.97 -0.63
CA GLN A 687 -23.84 23.65 -1.45
C GLN A 687 -23.60 22.85 -2.72
N THR A 688 -23.78 23.48 -3.87
CA THR A 688 -23.68 22.85 -5.18
C THR A 688 -22.28 23.12 -5.77
N THR A 689 -21.60 22.05 -6.14
CA THR A 689 -20.39 22.09 -6.97
C THR A 689 -20.70 21.56 -8.37
N SER A 690 -19.73 21.57 -9.26
CA SER A 690 -19.88 20.93 -10.58
C SER A 690 -19.94 19.40 -10.53
N ILE A 691 -19.71 18.79 -9.36
CA ILE A 691 -19.62 17.33 -9.18
C ILE A 691 -20.74 16.80 -8.30
N THR A 692 -21.03 17.46 -7.19
CA THR A 692 -21.96 16.97 -6.18
C THR A 692 -22.59 18.11 -5.40
N ASN A 693 -23.63 17.77 -4.64
CA ASN A 693 -24.24 18.63 -3.66
C ASN A 693 -23.67 18.34 -2.28
N ILE A 694 -23.33 19.37 -1.52
CA ILE A 694 -22.88 19.28 -0.13
C ILE A 694 -24.05 19.63 0.77
N LYS A 695 -24.29 18.82 1.78
CA LYS A 695 -25.38 19.03 2.75
C LYS A 695 -24.82 19.45 4.10
#